data_c22a493b1e3fcc06b68523936373662f
#
_entry.id   c22a493b1e3fcc06b68523936373662f
#
_cell.length_a   1.000
_cell.length_b   1.000
_cell.length_c   1.000
_cell.angle_alpha   90.00
_cell.angle_beta   90.00
_cell.angle_gamma   90.00
#
_symmetry.space_group_name_H-M   'P 1'
#
loop_
_entity.id
_entity.type
_entity.pdbx_description
1 polymer ?
#
loop_
_entity_poly.entity_id
_entity_poly.type
_entity_poly.pdbx_seq_one_letter_code
_entity_poly.pdbx_strand_id
1 'polypeptide(L)'
;MKVNDKACVNTLKMLGIDMIDRAKSGHPGIVLGAANILYTLYAKCLMINPKDPKWFNRDRFVMSAGHGSALLYATLYMSGYDLNISDLKNFRRINSLTPGHPEYNLTPGVDASTGPLGQGVANAVGMALAERYYRNLSTKYYPERPLIDYYTYVLCGDGDLMEGISYEALSFAGTQNLDKLIVLYDSNKISLDGPTSITFTEDVILRMKALGFYTQKISNTPEMIEKAVKLAKKSNLPSFIYVETIIGEGSKYENTNIVHGKPLESEDILNLKNSFELPVEPFTASAEVLSFWHNQIESRISKIYDEWNSDKITISNINKDIKYMFNNIDDNELCINYNLTDFEVSDEYNEDLRDTNQKVMNIIARKSPFFLGGSADLSSSTKTFIIGEDFMSYEKPLDRNIPFGVREHAMGGILNGMALCNLKVFGSTFLTFSDYLKPAIRMSALQNLPVNYVFTHDSILIGEDGPTHQPVEQLETLRSIPNLTVYRPSDINELLGVWGEAIKSKGPNAIVVARCKLKKLNGTQAQLVDKGAYMVKKEKKHLDAVIIASGSELETAIKVSDDLEKINIYTRVVSMVSKEVFARQSKDYQSELIPSHILPIAIEFSTSNNYTDITAKKYIVGVNEFGYSGSKNDVSEKLLVNYESILSRVEKMIRSFY
;
A
#
# COMPACT_ATOMS: atom_id res chain seq x y z
N MET A 1 -2.50 -7.92 -45.68
CA MET A 1 -3.71 -7.65 -44.89
C MET A 1 -3.92 -6.15 -44.74
N LYS A 2 -5.16 -5.64 -44.89
CA LYS A 2 -5.42 -4.21 -44.60
C LYS A 2 -5.31 -4.03 -43.06
N VAL A 3 -4.40 -3.19 -42.60
CA VAL A 3 -4.23 -2.97 -41.15
C VAL A 3 -5.47 -2.24 -40.59
N ASN A 4 -6.03 -2.79 -39.54
CA ASN A 4 -7.22 -2.29 -38.87
C ASN A 4 -7.20 -2.74 -37.40
N ASP A 5 -8.21 -2.36 -36.63
CA ASP A 5 -8.36 -2.73 -35.20
C ASP A 5 -8.25 -4.26 -34.97
N LYS A 6 -8.89 -5.07 -35.82
CA LYS A 6 -8.86 -6.54 -35.72
C LYS A 6 -7.44 -7.07 -35.88
N ALA A 7 -6.64 -6.54 -36.80
CA ALA A 7 -5.25 -6.96 -36.98
C ALA A 7 -4.41 -6.64 -35.71
N CYS A 8 -4.62 -5.49 -35.09
CA CYS A 8 -3.95 -5.09 -33.86
C CYS A 8 -4.34 -6.02 -32.68
N VAL A 9 -5.64 -6.29 -32.51
CA VAL A 9 -6.15 -7.18 -31.45
C VAL A 9 -5.61 -8.60 -31.62
N ASN A 10 -5.64 -9.15 -32.85
CA ASN A 10 -5.13 -10.48 -33.13
C ASN A 10 -3.61 -10.59 -32.85
N THR A 11 -2.84 -9.58 -33.26
CA THR A 11 -1.40 -9.51 -32.95
C THR A 11 -1.17 -9.47 -31.43
N LEU A 12 -1.93 -8.65 -30.72
CA LEU A 12 -1.86 -8.54 -29.26
C LEU A 12 -2.17 -9.89 -28.58
N LYS A 13 -3.26 -10.56 -28.98
CA LYS A 13 -3.61 -11.89 -28.47
C LYS A 13 -2.44 -12.86 -28.65
N MET A 14 -1.86 -12.92 -29.83
CA MET A 14 -0.81 -13.91 -30.12
C MET A 14 0.51 -13.59 -29.45
N LEU A 15 0.90 -12.33 -29.28
CA LEU A 15 2.08 -11.96 -28.49
C LEU A 15 1.94 -12.45 -27.04
N GLY A 16 0.79 -12.23 -26.41
CA GLY A 16 0.52 -12.71 -25.06
C GLY A 16 0.50 -14.25 -24.96
N ILE A 17 -0.06 -14.95 -25.95
CA ILE A 17 -0.05 -16.42 -26.01
C ILE A 17 1.38 -16.95 -26.21
N ASP A 18 2.17 -16.36 -27.10
CA ASP A 18 3.56 -16.75 -27.34
C ASP A 18 4.44 -16.58 -26.08
N MET A 19 4.18 -15.54 -25.26
CA MET A 19 4.81 -15.35 -23.95
C MET A 19 4.50 -16.51 -23.01
N ILE A 20 3.24 -16.90 -22.90
CA ILE A 20 2.77 -17.98 -22.04
C ILE A 20 3.31 -19.34 -22.51
N ASP A 21 3.26 -19.59 -23.82
CA ASP A 21 3.79 -20.83 -24.39
C ASP A 21 5.28 -20.98 -24.14
N ARG A 22 6.06 -19.91 -24.37
CA ARG A 22 7.50 -19.92 -24.11
C ARG A 22 7.84 -20.12 -22.62
N ALA A 23 7.08 -19.51 -21.73
CA ALA A 23 7.25 -19.66 -20.28
C ALA A 23 6.73 -21.01 -19.75
N LYS A 24 5.86 -21.69 -20.50
CA LYS A 24 5.07 -22.87 -20.08
C LYS A 24 4.27 -22.58 -18.80
N SER A 25 3.91 -21.31 -18.60
CA SER A 25 3.21 -20.82 -17.42
C SER A 25 2.53 -19.50 -17.71
N GLY A 26 1.28 -19.34 -17.29
CA GLY A 26 0.49 -18.12 -17.46
C GLY A 26 -0.99 -18.41 -17.65
N HIS A 27 -1.77 -17.38 -17.97
CA HIS A 27 -3.22 -17.41 -18.01
C HIS A 27 -3.72 -17.01 -19.42
N PRO A 28 -3.82 -17.96 -20.38
CA PRO A 28 -4.19 -17.65 -21.75
C PRO A 28 -5.63 -17.17 -21.91
N GLY A 29 -6.52 -17.56 -21.00
CA GLY A 29 -7.94 -17.25 -21.07
C GLY A 29 -8.24 -15.76 -21.10
N ILE A 30 -7.67 -15.00 -20.18
CA ILE A 30 -7.83 -13.53 -20.13
C ILE A 30 -7.10 -12.85 -21.29
N VAL A 31 -5.98 -13.40 -21.78
CA VAL A 31 -5.27 -12.85 -22.94
C VAL A 31 -6.17 -12.85 -24.17
N LEU A 32 -6.88 -13.93 -24.42
CA LEU A 32 -7.79 -14.04 -25.56
C LEU A 32 -9.09 -13.26 -25.33
N GLY A 33 -9.65 -13.31 -24.10
CA GLY A 33 -10.94 -12.69 -23.78
C GLY A 33 -10.90 -11.17 -23.63
N ALA A 34 -9.87 -10.62 -22.99
CA ALA A 34 -9.82 -9.19 -22.66
C ALA A 34 -8.99 -8.34 -23.64
N ALA A 35 -8.45 -8.90 -24.71
CA ALA A 35 -7.57 -8.16 -25.64
C ALA A 35 -8.26 -6.97 -26.30
N ASN A 36 -9.55 -7.06 -26.63
CA ASN A 36 -10.32 -5.93 -27.16
C ASN A 36 -10.37 -4.75 -26.17
N ILE A 37 -10.46 -5.06 -24.87
CA ILE A 37 -10.50 -4.03 -23.80
C ILE A 37 -9.17 -3.28 -23.78
N LEU A 38 -8.04 -4.00 -23.65
CA LEU A 38 -6.73 -3.36 -23.56
C LEU A 38 -6.35 -2.63 -24.84
N TYR A 39 -6.60 -3.23 -26.00
CA TYR A 39 -6.40 -2.55 -27.28
C TYR A 39 -7.14 -1.21 -27.31
N THR A 40 -8.44 -1.23 -27.01
CA THR A 40 -9.26 -0.01 -27.12
C THR A 40 -8.83 1.05 -26.12
N LEU A 41 -8.53 0.64 -24.88
CA LEU A 41 -8.05 1.58 -23.89
C LEU A 41 -6.75 2.24 -24.32
N TYR A 42 -5.71 1.48 -24.63
CA TYR A 42 -4.39 2.02 -24.93
C TYR A 42 -4.33 2.71 -26.28
N ALA A 43 -4.85 2.10 -27.33
CA ALA A 43 -4.80 2.70 -28.67
C ALA A 43 -5.73 3.91 -28.83
N LYS A 44 -6.94 3.92 -28.17
CA LYS A 44 -7.99 4.89 -28.51
C LYS A 44 -8.45 5.79 -27.37
N CYS A 45 -8.30 5.40 -26.10
CA CYS A 45 -8.99 6.07 -24.98
C CYS A 45 -8.05 6.79 -24.01
N LEU A 46 -6.97 6.13 -23.59
CA LEU A 46 -6.06 6.62 -22.55
C LEU A 46 -5.22 7.81 -23.02
N MET A 47 -5.13 8.81 -22.19
CA MET A 47 -4.19 9.93 -22.35
C MET A 47 -2.84 9.52 -21.76
N ILE A 48 -1.98 8.90 -22.56
CA ILE A 48 -0.67 8.37 -22.16
C ILE A 48 0.41 8.81 -23.14
N ASN A 49 1.63 9.00 -22.66
CA ASN A 49 2.80 9.16 -23.50
C ASN A 49 3.80 8.04 -23.20
N PRO A 50 3.90 6.99 -24.06
CA PRO A 50 4.85 5.90 -23.83
C PRO A 50 6.33 6.33 -23.77
N LYS A 51 6.68 7.48 -24.40
CA LYS A 51 8.02 8.07 -24.36
C LYS A 51 8.31 8.80 -23.04
N ASP A 52 7.25 9.19 -22.30
CA ASP A 52 7.33 9.75 -20.95
C ASP A 52 6.32 9.06 -20.03
N PRO A 53 6.61 7.84 -19.57
CA PRO A 53 5.72 7.09 -18.69
C PRO A 53 5.53 7.73 -17.30
N LYS A 54 6.34 8.74 -16.98
CA LYS A 54 6.24 9.52 -15.73
C LYS A 54 5.43 10.81 -15.86
N TRP A 55 4.94 11.16 -17.05
CA TRP A 55 4.06 12.32 -17.21
C TRP A 55 2.91 12.28 -16.18
N PHE A 56 2.93 13.23 -15.26
CA PHE A 56 2.04 13.14 -14.08
C PHE A 56 0.55 13.27 -14.45
N ASN A 57 0.20 14.08 -15.45
CA ASN A 57 -1.20 14.26 -15.88
C ASN A 57 -1.69 13.20 -16.88
N ARG A 58 -0.94 12.09 -17.05
CA ARG A 58 -1.42 10.96 -17.86
C ARG A 58 -2.53 10.20 -17.14
N ASP A 59 -3.41 9.56 -17.91
CA ASP A 59 -4.36 8.60 -17.35
C ASP A 59 -3.61 7.43 -16.66
N ARG A 60 -4.25 6.81 -15.66
CA ARG A 60 -3.75 5.64 -14.94
C ARG A 60 -4.51 4.40 -15.40
N PHE A 61 -3.80 3.28 -15.52
CA PHE A 61 -4.41 1.98 -15.79
C PHE A 61 -3.92 0.94 -14.78
N VAL A 62 -4.84 0.33 -14.04
CA VAL A 62 -4.56 -0.74 -13.09
C VAL A 62 -5.14 -2.06 -13.60
N MET A 63 -4.25 -3.03 -13.83
CA MET A 63 -4.63 -4.41 -14.13
C MET A 63 -4.91 -5.14 -12.81
N SER A 64 -6.10 -4.97 -12.20
CA SER A 64 -6.46 -5.64 -10.94
C SER A 64 -6.48 -7.14 -11.10
N ALA A 65 -7.03 -7.64 -12.21
CA ALA A 65 -6.88 -9.02 -12.64
C ALA A 65 -5.42 -9.32 -13.07
N GLY A 66 -4.49 -9.25 -12.10
CA GLY A 66 -3.05 -9.28 -12.34
C GLY A 66 -2.53 -10.54 -13.04
N HIS A 67 -3.31 -11.62 -13.04
CA HIS A 67 -3.03 -12.82 -13.82
C HIS A 67 -3.02 -12.55 -15.33
N GLY A 68 -3.63 -11.46 -15.80
CA GLY A 68 -3.56 -10.97 -17.19
C GLY A 68 -2.25 -10.28 -17.58
N SER A 69 -1.19 -10.43 -16.81
CA SER A 69 0.11 -9.76 -16.98
C SER A 69 0.70 -9.92 -18.39
N ALA A 70 0.61 -11.09 -19.01
CA ALA A 70 1.11 -11.32 -20.37
C ALA A 70 0.38 -10.42 -21.39
N LEU A 71 -0.94 -10.23 -21.24
CA LEU A 71 -1.71 -9.31 -22.06
C LEU A 71 -1.26 -7.85 -21.83
N LEU A 72 -1.05 -7.46 -20.57
CA LEU A 72 -0.60 -6.11 -20.23
C LEU A 72 0.78 -5.81 -20.84
N TYR A 73 1.75 -6.72 -20.68
CA TYR A 73 3.11 -6.49 -21.23
C TYR A 73 3.14 -6.44 -22.75
N ALA A 74 2.38 -7.31 -23.42
CA ALA A 74 2.20 -7.24 -24.85
C ALA A 74 1.55 -5.91 -25.29
N THR A 75 0.58 -5.40 -24.52
CA THR A 75 -0.06 -4.09 -24.75
C THR A 75 0.94 -2.94 -24.58
N LEU A 76 1.75 -2.95 -23.53
CA LEU A 76 2.78 -1.93 -23.28
C LEU A 76 3.82 -1.91 -24.40
N TYR A 77 4.30 -3.09 -24.83
CA TYR A 77 5.19 -3.22 -25.98
C TYR A 77 4.56 -2.64 -27.26
N MET A 78 3.34 -3.06 -27.59
CA MET A 78 2.64 -2.57 -28.78
C MET A 78 2.31 -1.07 -28.72
N SER A 79 2.22 -0.50 -27.53
CA SER A 79 1.99 0.93 -27.31
C SER A 79 3.27 1.77 -27.41
N GLY A 80 4.45 1.15 -27.46
CA GLY A 80 5.74 1.83 -27.62
C GLY A 80 6.41 2.26 -26.32
N TYR A 81 6.05 1.62 -25.19
CA TYR A 81 6.85 1.73 -23.97
C TYR A 81 8.22 1.07 -24.17
N ASP A 82 9.18 1.38 -23.29
CA ASP A 82 10.54 0.84 -23.33
C ASP A 82 10.59 -0.65 -22.98
N LEU A 83 9.99 -1.45 -23.83
CA LEU A 83 9.97 -2.90 -23.84
C LEU A 83 10.27 -3.39 -25.27
N ASN A 84 10.99 -4.47 -25.37
CA ASN A 84 11.31 -5.08 -26.66
C ASN A 84 10.91 -6.57 -26.68
N ILE A 85 11.00 -7.20 -27.85
CA ILE A 85 10.63 -8.62 -28.04
C ILE A 85 11.43 -9.56 -27.14
N SER A 86 12.69 -9.22 -26.79
CA SER A 86 13.48 -10.07 -25.88
C SER A 86 12.91 -10.02 -24.45
N ASP A 87 12.33 -8.89 -24.03
CA ASP A 87 11.69 -8.78 -22.72
C ASP A 87 10.41 -9.64 -22.67
N LEU A 88 9.61 -9.62 -23.74
CA LEU A 88 8.44 -10.49 -23.85
C LEU A 88 8.84 -11.98 -23.84
N LYS A 89 9.93 -12.34 -24.51
CA LYS A 89 10.48 -13.71 -24.50
C LYS A 89 10.99 -14.15 -23.13
N ASN A 90 11.28 -13.23 -22.23
CA ASN A 90 11.74 -13.48 -20.86
C ASN A 90 10.61 -13.44 -19.82
N PHE A 91 9.35 -13.53 -20.24
CA PHE A 91 8.20 -13.57 -19.33
C PHE A 91 8.37 -14.62 -18.23
N ARG A 92 8.12 -14.21 -16.97
CA ARG A 92 8.25 -15.06 -15.77
C ARG A 92 9.67 -15.59 -15.52
N ARG A 93 10.71 -14.90 -16.02
CA ARG A 93 12.11 -15.23 -15.70
C ARG A 93 12.63 -14.31 -14.62
N ILE A 94 13.58 -14.80 -13.82
CA ILE A 94 14.24 -14.00 -12.80
C ILE A 94 14.93 -12.78 -13.44
N ASN A 95 14.84 -11.61 -12.81
CA ASN A 95 15.37 -10.32 -13.29
C ASN A 95 14.78 -9.85 -14.65
N SER A 96 13.63 -10.38 -15.05
CA SER A 96 12.93 -9.93 -16.25
C SER A 96 12.10 -8.67 -15.99
N LEU A 97 11.98 -7.81 -17.02
CA LEU A 97 11.03 -6.69 -17.02
C LEU A 97 9.56 -7.13 -17.17
N THR A 98 9.32 -8.44 -17.37
CA THR A 98 7.99 -9.02 -17.53
C THR A 98 7.74 -10.13 -16.50
N PRO A 99 7.62 -9.76 -15.20
CA PRO A 99 7.42 -10.70 -14.11
C PRO A 99 6.06 -11.42 -14.20
N GLY A 100 5.81 -12.38 -13.31
CA GLY A 100 4.61 -13.21 -13.34
C GLY A 100 3.29 -12.47 -13.18
N HIS A 101 3.30 -11.37 -12.43
CA HIS A 101 2.21 -10.42 -12.23
C HIS A 101 2.78 -9.01 -12.34
N PRO A 102 1.95 -7.96 -12.60
CA PRO A 102 2.44 -6.60 -12.73
C PRO A 102 3.18 -6.11 -11.47
N GLU A 103 4.36 -5.54 -11.65
CA GLU A 103 5.18 -4.98 -10.57
C GLU A 103 5.50 -3.51 -10.86
N TYR A 104 5.10 -2.64 -9.93
CA TYR A 104 5.39 -1.21 -9.96
C TYR A 104 6.90 -0.95 -9.87
N ASN A 105 7.38 0.06 -10.57
CA ASN A 105 8.80 0.43 -10.70
C ASN A 105 9.72 -0.63 -11.38
N LEU A 106 9.18 -1.76 -11.82
CA LEU A 106 9.94 -2.76 -12.58
C LEU A 106 9.64 -2.65 -14.07
N THR A 107 8.36 -2.75 -14.46
CA THR A 107 7.95 -2.69 -15.86
C THR A 107 7.54 -1.25 -16.23
N PRO A 108 8.14 -0.62 -17.27
CA PRO A 108 7.70 0.69 -17.75
C PRO A 108 6.21 0.71 -18.10
N GLY A 109 5.47 1.67 -17.52
CA GLY A 109 4.03 1.82 -17.77
C GLY A 109 3.10 1.02 -16.85
N VAL A 110 3.64 0.28 -15.88
CA VAL A 110 2.84 -0.37 -14.83
C VAL A 110 2.60 0.60 -13.68
N ASP A 111 1.34 0.90 -13.39
CA ASP A 111 0.92 1.89 -12.38
C ASP A 111 0.81 1.35 -10.95
N ALA A 112 0.59 0.04 -10.78
CA ALA A 112 0.52 -0.61 -9.48
C ALA A 112 0.91 -2.08 -9.58
N SER A 113 1.53 -2.61 -8.53
CA SER A 113 1.72 -4.05 -8.39
C SER A 113 0.40 -4.71 -8.03
N THR A 114 0.04 -5.76 -8.77
CA THR A 114 -1.19 -6.53 -8.56
C THR A 114 -0.90 -8.02 -8.58
N GLY A 115 -1.92 -8.84 -8.33
CA GLY A 115 -1.81 -10.30 -8.20
C GLY A 115 -2.74 -10.81 -7.12
N PRO A 116 -2.64 -10.34 -5.84
CA PRO A 116 -3.73 -10.55 -4.89
C PRO A 116 -4.97 -9.79 -5.35
N LEU A 117 -6.05 -10.52 -5.60
CA LEU A 117 -7.29 -9.97 -6.17
C LEU A 117 -7.90 -8.88 -5.28
N GLY A 118 -8.54 -7.91 -5.91
CA GLY A 118 -9.17 -6.76 -5.25
C GLY A 118 -8.21 -5.62 -4.84
N GLN A 119 -6.92 -5.90 -4.64
CA GLN A 119 -5.95 -4.85 -4.27
C GLN A 119 -5.83 -3.77 -5.34
N GLY A 120 -5.83 -4.16 -6.62
CA GLY A 120 -5.79 -3.23 -7.74
C GLY A 120 -7.02 -2.33 -7.82
N VAL A 121 -8.21 -2.85 -7.51
CA VAL A 121 -9.45 -2.05 -7.42
C VAL A 121 -9.30 -0.96 -6.37
N ALA A 122 -8.84 -1.32 -5.16
CA ALA A 122 -8.65 -0.36 -4.08
C ALA A 122 -7.54 0.67 -4.39
N ASN A 123 -6.44 0.25 -5.04
CA ASN A 123 -5.41 1.17 -5.50
C ASN A 123 -5.96 2.18 -6.53
N ALA A 124 -6.78 1.72 -7.48
CA ALA A 124 -7.41 2.62 -8.47
C ALA A 124 -8.34 3.65 -7.82
N VAL A 125 -9.10 3.25 -6.78
CA VAL A 125 -9.89 4.18 -5.97
C VAL A 125 -9.01 5.24 -5.32
N GLY A 126 -7.86 4.83 -4.77
CA GLY A 126 -6.88 5.75 -4.18
C GLY A 126 -6.26 6.71 -5.19
N MET A 127 -5.96 6.24 -6.41
CA MET A 127 -5.45 7.09 -7.50
C MET A 127 -6.49 8.12 -7.96
N ALA A 128 -7.76 7.73 -8.05
CA ALA A 128 -8.86 8.64 -8.40
C ALA A 128 -9.11 9.67 -7.28
N LEU A 129 -8.95 9.27 -6.01
CA LEU A 129 -9.04 10.20 -4.88
C LEU A 129 -7.89 11.21 -4.89
N ALA A 130 -6.67 10.75 -5.20
CA ALA A 130 -5.49 11.61 -5.35
C ALA A 130 -5.67 12.60 -6.50
N GLU A 131 -6.20 12.16 -7.65
CA GLU A 131 -6.52 13.06 -8.76
C GLU A 131 -7.47 14.17 -8.30
N ARG A 132 -8.60 13.82 -7.66
CA ARG A 132 -9.57 14.80 -7.17
C ARG A 132 -8.92 15.82 -6.22
N TYR A 133 -8.06 15.36 -5.32
CA TYR A 133 -7.33 16.24 -4.43
C TYR A 133 -6.41 17.20 -5.19
N TYR A 134 -5.55 16.68 -6.07
CA TYR A 134 -4.63 17.49 -6.87
C TYR A 134 -5.35 18.43 -7.85
N ARG A 135 -6.43 17.97 -8.49
CA ARG A 135 -7.27 18.81 -9.36
C ARG A 135 -7.77 20.04 -8.63
N ASN A 136 -8.36 19.84 -7.44
CA ASN A 136 -8.88 20.94 -6.65
C ASN A 136 -7.78 21.81 -6.05
N LEU A 137 -6.65 21.23 -5.64
CA LEU A 137 -5.50 21.98 -5.13
C LEU A 137 -4.89 22.85 -6.24
N SER A 138 -4.71 22.31 -7.44
CA SER A 138 -4.21 23.07 -8.59
C SER A 138 -5.17 24.20 -8.98
N THR A 139 -6.49 23.96 -8.96
CA THR A 139 -7.51 24.98 -9.23
C THR A 139 -7.55 26.07 -8.14
N LYS A 140 -7.33 25.70 -6.88
CA LYS A 140 -7.19 26.69 -5.78
C LYS A 140 -6.00 27.62 -6.01
N TYR A 141 -4.88 27.10 -6.47
CA TYR A 141 -3.67 27.86 -6.73
C TYR A 141 -3.69 28.59 -8.07
N TYR A 142 -4.36 28.02 -9.07
CA TYR A 142 -4.51 28.56 -10.41
C TYR A 142 -5.96 28.38 -10.92
N PRO A 143 -6.87 29.33 -10.66
CA PRO A 143 -8.30 29.20 -10.92
C PRO A 143 -8.70 29.15 -12.40
N GLU A 144 -7.82 29.53 -13.31
CA GLU A 144 -8.16 29.61 -14.74
C GLU A 144 -8.51 28.24 -15.34
N ARG A 145 -7.83 27.17 -14.88
CA ARG A 145 -8.09 25.79 -15.27
C ARG A 145 -7.37 24.79 -14.37
N PRO A 146 -7.85 23.57 -14.21
CA PRO A 146 -7.10 22.52 -13.52
C PRO A 146 -5.84 22.16 -14.32
N LEU A 147 -4.71 21.98 -13.62
CA LEU A 147 -3.45 21.50 -14.22
C LEU A 147 -3.30 19.99 -14.08
N ILE A 148 -4.11 19.38 -13.23
CA ILE A 148 -4.20 17.92 -13.05
C ILE A 148 -5.63 17.53 -13.33
N ASP A 149 -5.83 16.55 -14.25
CA ASP A 149 -7.16 16.20 -14.77
C ASP A 149 -7.18 14.80 -15.43
N TYR A 150 -6.49 13.82 -14.84
CA TYR A 150 -6.41 12.47 -15.40
C TYR A 150 -7.55 11.56 -14.93
N TYR A 151 -7.87 10.55 -15.73
CA TYR A 151 -8.77 9.46 -15.36
C TYR A 151 -7.97 8.25 -14.83
N THR A 152 -8.60 7.49 -13.93
CA THR A 152 -8.10 6.21 -13.48
C THR A 152 -8.98 5.09 -13.99
N TYR A 153 -8.38 4.15 -14.72
CA TYR A 153 -9.04 2.97 -15.25
C TYR A 153 -8.55 1.75 -14.49
N VAL A 154 -9.47 0.84 -14.21
CA VAL A 154 -9.11 -0.46 -13.62
C VAL A 154 -9.84 -1.58 -14.33
N LEU A 155 -9.10 -2.63 -14.72
CA LEU A 155 -9.67 -3.87 -15.23
C LEU A 155 -9.73 -4.90 -14.11
N CYS A 156 -10.92 -5.33 -13.75
CA CYS A 156 -11.19 -6.36 -12.76
C CYS A 156 -11.95 -7.54 -13.35
N GLY A 157 -11.78 -8.72 -12.76
CA GLY A 157 -12.54 -9.92 -13.11
C GLY A 157 -13.56 -10.30 -12.03
N ASP A 158 -14.22 -11.46 -12.22
CA ASP A 158 -15.18 -12.02 -11.26
C ASP A 158 -14.57 -12.18 -9.86
N GLY A 159 -13.36 -12.74 -9.77
CA GLY A 159 -12.66 -12.93 -8.50
C GLY A 159 -12.33 -11.64 -7.77
N ASP A 160 -11.94 -10.57 -8.49
CA ASP A 160 -11.74 -9.26 -7.87
C ASP A 160 -12.99 -8.75 -7.18
N LEU A 161 -14.17 -8.96 -7.79
CA LEU A 161 -15.45 -8.49 -7.24
C LEU A 161 -16.00 -9.37 -6.12
N MET A 162 -15.49 -10.60 -5.95
CA MET A 162 -15.78 -11.47 -4.80
C MET A 162 -15.00 -11.05 -3.56
N GLU A 163 -13.83 -10.39 -3.71
CA GLU A 163 -13.00 -9.96 -2.59
C GLU A 163 -13.65 -8.84 -1.79
N GLY A 164 -13.63 -8.96 -0.46
CA GLY A 164 -14.21 -7.97 0.46
C GLY A 164 -13.62 -6.57 0.27
N ILE A 165 -12.31 -6.46 0.02
CA ILE A 165 -11.64 -5.17 -0.23
C ILE A 165 -12.23 -4.41 -1.42
N SER A 166 -12.63 -5.11 -2.49
CA SER A 166 -13.27 -4.48 -3.65
C SER A 166 -14.63 -3.90 -3.29
N TYR A 167 -15.42 -4.63 -2.50
CA TYR A 167 -16.70 -4.13 -2.02
C TYR A 167 -16.52 -2.87 -1.15
N GLU A 168 -15.62 -2.92 -0.19
CA GLU A 168 -15.30 -1.77 0.68
C GLU A 168 -14.83 -0.55 -0.14
N ALA A 169 -13.90 -0.76 -1.07
CA ALA A 169 -13.32 0.31 -1.89
C ALA A 169 -14.34 0.93 -2.87
N LEU A 170 -15.16 0.12 -3.53
CA LEU A 170 -16.17 0.60 -4.46
C LEU A 170 -17.31 1.32 -3.72
N SER A 171 -17.71 0.83 -2.54
CA SER A 171 -18.66 1.53 -1.67
C SER A 171 -18.13 2.91 -1.25
N PHE A 172 -16.85 3.00 -0.88
CA PHE A 172 -16.21 4.28 -0.59
C PHE A 172 -16.17 5.19 -1.82
N ALA A 173 -15.81 4.66 -3.00
CA ALA A 173 -15.72 5.44 -4.24
C ALA A 173 -17.07 6.07 -4.64
N GLY A 174 -18.18 5.32 -4.47
CA GLY A 174 -19.53 5.85 -4.70
C GLY A 174 -19.89 6.93 -3.68
N THR A 175 -19.64 6.70 -2.38
CA THR A 175 -19.87 7.70 -1.33
C THR A 175 -19.09 8.99 -1.57
N GLN A 176 -17.85 8.87 -2.04
CA GLN A 176 -17.00 10.01 -2.38
C GLN A 176 -17.27 10.61 -3.76
N ASN A 177 -18.14 10.00 -4.56
CA ASN A 177 -18.48 10.44 -5.92
C ASN A 177 -17.22 10.66 -6.78
N LEU A 178 -16.36 9.64 -6.91
CA LEU A 178 -15.09 9.74 -7.66
C LEU A 178 -15.35 9.66 -9.17
N ASP A 179 -15.76 10.77 -9.75
CA ASP A 179 -16.20 10.95 -11.13
C ASP A 179 -15.17 10.52 -12.21
N LYS A 180 -13.89 10.50 -11.86
CA LYS A 180 -12.80 10.09 -12.77
C LYS A 180 -12.32 8.65 -12.57
N LEU A 181 -13.05 7.84 -11.81
CA LEU A 181 -12.84 6.40 -11.72
C LEU A 181 -13.69 5.67 -12.77
N ILE A 182 -13.06 4.88 -13.63
CA ILE A 182 -13.72 4.03 -14.62
C ILE A 182 -13.31 2.57 -14.37
N VAL A 183 -14.23 1.77 -13.88
CA VAL A 183 -14.05 0.34 -13.66
C VAL A 183 -14.56 -0.42 -14.87
N LEU A 184 -13.69 -1.22 -15.50
CA LEU A 184 -14.06 -2.17 -16.53
C LEU A 184 -14.10 -3.57 -15.91
N TYR A 185 -15.22 -4.24 -16.04
CA TYR A 185 -15.39 -5.58 -15.53
C TYR A 185 -15.38 -6.59 -16.66
N ASP A 186 -14.35 -7.44 -16.69
CA ASP A 186 -14.21 -8.60 -17.56
C ASP A 186 -15.14 -9.72 -17.06
N SER A 187 -16.37 -9.76 -17.54
CA SER A 187 -17.38 -10.72 -17.13
C SER A 187 -17.42 -11.90 -18.09
N ASN A 188 -16.54 -12.86 -17.87
CA ASN A 188 -16.47 -14.10 -18.64
C ASN A 188 -17.20 -15.28 -17.97
N LYS A 189 -17.72 -15.08 -16.76
CA LYS A 189 -18.52 -16.06 -15.98
C LYS A 189 -17.79 -17.35 -15.63
N ILE A 190 -16.46 -17.35 -15.64
CA ILE A 190 -15.64 -18.52 -15.34
C ILE A 190 -14.58 -18.12 -14.29
N SER A 191 -14.48 -18.91 -13.23
CA SER A 191 -13.39 -18.87 -12.27
C SER A 191 -12.49 -20.10 -12.41
N LEU A 192 -11.47 -20.22 -11.56
CA LEU A 192 -10.52 -21.35 -11.62
C LEU A 192 -11.20 -22.70 -11.39
N ASP A 193 -12.18 -22.77 -10.49
CA ASP A 193 -12.89 -24.01 -10.14
C ASP A 193 -14.07 -24.31 -11.07
N GLY A 194 -14.47 -23.39 -11.95
CA GLY A 194 -15.58 -23.58 -12.87
C GLY A 194 -16.43 -22.35 -13.10
N PRO A 195 -17.71 -22.51 -13.51
CA PRO A 195 -18.59 -21.39 -13.78
C PRO A 195 -18.93 -20.61 -12.51
N THR A 196 -18.98 -19.28 -12.64
CA THR A 196 -19.30 -18.40 -11.48
C THR A 196 -20.67 -18.67 -10.87
N SER A 197 -21.58 -19.31 -11.60
CA SER A 197 -22.91 -19.69 -11.10
C SER A 197 -22.89 -20.57 -9.85
N ILE A 198 -21.76 -21.19 -9.51
CA ILE A 198 -21.62 -22.01 -8.29
C ILE A 198 -21.21 -21.18 -7.06
N THR A 199 -20.66 -19.98 -7.25
CA THR A 199 -20.12 -19.16 -6.14
C THR A 199 -20.49 -17.68 -6.18
N PHE A 200 -20.96 -17.17 -7.32
CA PHE A 200 -21.17 -15.72 -7.54
C PHE A 200 -22.39 -15.47 -8.43
N THR A 201 -23.55 -15.40 -7.82
CA THR A 201 -24.87 -15.33 -8.51
C THR A 201 -25.56 -13.97 -8.36
N GLU A 202 -24.92 -12.98 -7.77
CA GLU A 202 -25.48 -11.65 -7.57
C GLU A 202 -25.62 -10.85 -8.86
N ASP A 203 -26.55 -9.90 -8.89
CA ASP A 203 -26.63 -8.89 -9.95
C ASP A 203 -25.61 -7.78 -9.69
N VAL A 204 -24.43 -7.91 -10.32
CA VAL A 204 -23.32 -6.95 -10.18
C VAL A 204 -23.73 -5.54 -10.65
N ILE A 205 -24.54 -5.43 -11.72
CA ILE A 205 -25.02 -4.12 -12.22
C ILE A 205 -25.90 -3.44 -11.18
N LEU A 206 -26.82 -4.17 -10.58
CA LEU A 206 -27.70 -3.64 -9.55
C LEU A 206 -26.88 -3.23 -8.31
N ARG A 207 -25.91 -4.05 -7.90
CA ARG A 207 -25.01 -3.72 -6.80
C ARG A 207 -24.26 -2.41 -7.07
N MET A 208 -23.66 -2.25 -8.25
CA MET A 208 -22.92 -1.03 -8.59
C MET A 208 -23.82 0.20 -8.65
N LYS A 209 -25.05 0.07 -9.16
CA LYS A 209 -26.05 1.15 -9.09
C LYS A 209 -26.37 1.54 -7.65
N ALA A 210 -26.56 0.57 -6.77
CA ALA A 210 -26.83 0.81 -5.35
C ALA A 210 -25.64 1.50 -4.64
N LEU A 211 -24.41 1.27 -5.11
CA LEU A 211 -23.21 1.96 -4.63
C LEU A 211 -23.02 3.36 -5.22
N GLY A 212 -23.89 3.82 -6.13
CA GLY A 212 -23.82 5.16 -6.71
C GLY A 212 -23.00 5.27 -8.00
N PHE A 213 -22.76 4.16 -8.71
CA PHE A 213 -22.04 4.17 -9.99
C PHE A 213 -22.98 4.42 -11.18
N TYR A 214 -22.47 5.14 -12.19
CA TYR A 214 -23.01 5.11 -13.53
C TYR A 214 -22.65 3.77 -14.18
N THR A 215 -23.61 2.97 -14.56
CA THR A 215 -23.40 1.60 -15.04
C THR A 215 -23.78 1.43 -16.50
N GLN A 216 -22.95 0.67 -17.23
CA GLN A 216 -23.20 0.28 -18.61
C GLN A 216 -22.96 -1.22 -18.76
N LYS A 217 -23.73 -1.90 -19.63
CA LYS A 217 -23.49 -3.28 -20.05
C LYS A 217 -23.30 -3.32 -21.56
N ILE A 218 -22.17 -3.87 -22.02
CA ILE A 218 -21.76 -3.84 -23.41
C ILE A 218 -21.18 -5.18 -23.89
N SER A 219 -21.19 -5.41 -25.20
CA SER A 219 -20.42 -6.47 -25.85
C SER A 219 -18.94 -6.10 -25.98
N ASN A 220 -18.08 -7.13 -26.05
CA ASN A 220 -16.63 -7.00 -26.11
C ASN A 220 -16.14 -6.65 -27.54
N THR A 221 -16.44 -5.46 -28.02
CA THR A 221 -15.92 -4.94 -29.28
C THR A 221 -15.25 -3.57 -29.10
N PRO A 222 -14.19 -3.25 -29.86
CA PRO A 222 -13.50 -1.96 -29.74
C PRO A 222 -14.45 -0.76 -29.85
N GLU A 223 -15.41 -0.81 -30.75
CA GLU A 223 -16.40 0.26 -30.95
C GLU A 223 -17.27 0.47 -29.70
N MET A 224 -17.81 -0.61 -29.13
CA MET A 224 -18.68 -0.52 -27.94
C MET A 224 -17.90 -0.07 -26.72
N ILE A 225 -16.68 -0.53 -26.53
CA ILE A 225 -15.80 -0.13 -25.42
C ILE A 225 -15.46 1.36 -25.54
N GLU A 226 -15.04 1.83 -26.71
CA GLU A 226 -14.73 3.24 -26.97
C GLU A 226 -15.94 4.14 -26.69
N LYS A 227 -17.13 3.74 -27.16
CA LYS A 227 -18.39 4.45 -26.91
C LYS A 227 -18.71 4.51 -25.41
N ALA A 228 -18.56 3.39 -24.71
CA ALA A 228 -18.85 3.32 -23.29
C ALA A 228 -17.88 4.20 -22.47
N VAL A 229 -16.60 4.21 -22.80
CA VAL A 229 -15.62 5.10 -22.16
C VAL A 229 -15.96 6.58 -22.41
N LYS A 230 -16.36 6.93 -23.63
CA LYS A 230 -16.80 8.31 -23.95
C LYS A 230 -18.04 8.74 -23.14
N LEU A 231 -18.97 7.82 -22.87
CA LEU A 231 -20.13 8.09 -22.02
C LEU A 231 -19.73 8.17 -20.52
N ALA A 232 -18.83 7.28 -20.07
CA ALA A 232 -18.29 7.32 -18.72
C ALA A 232 -17.61 8.66 -18.40
N LYS A 233 -16.79 9.18 -19.33
CA LYS A 233 -16.14 10.50 -19.20
C LYS A 233 -17.11 11.69 -19.15
N LYS A 234 -18.37 11.51 -19.51
CA LYS A 234 -19.43 12.55 -19.39
C LYS A 234 -20.24 12.43 -18.11
N SER A 235 -20.07 11.35 -17.37
CA SER A 235 -20.76 11.12 -16.10
C SER A 235 -20.11 11.94 -14.98
N ASN A 236 -20.92 12.45 -14.06
CA ASN A 236 -20.46 13.04 -12.81
C ASN A 236 -20.37 12.02 -11.66
N LEU A 237 -20.51 10.73 -11.97
CA LEU A 237 -20.44 9.61 -11.03
C LEU A 237 -19.28 8.70 -11.42
N PRO A 238 -18.68 7.96 -10.48
CA PRO A 238 -17.77 6.88 -10.85
C PRO A 238 -18.49 5.92 -11.80
N SER A 239 -17.77 5.38 -12.77
CA SER A 239 -18.38 4.58 -13.85
C SER A 239 -17.98 3.12 -13.75
N PHE A 240 -18.96 2.24 -14.01
CA PHE A 240 -18.77 0.80 -14.07
C PHE A 240 -19.25 0.25 -15.41
N ILE A 241 -18.33 -0.29 -16.19
CA ILE A 241 -18.59 -0.84 -17.53
C ILE A 241 -18.49 -2.37 -17.44
N TYR A 242 -19.64 -3.03 -17.48
CA TYR A 242 -19.74 -4.49 -17.57
C TYR A 242 -19.50 -4.89 -19.02
N VAL A 243 -18.39 -5.57 -19.31
CA VAL A 243 -18.04 -6.07 -20.63
C VAL A 243 -18.28 -7.57 -20.68
N GLU A 244 -19.20 -8.01 -21.55
CA GLU A 244 -19.45 -9.44 -21.76
C GLU A 244 -18.34 -10.05 -22.59
N THR A 245 -17.45 -10.81 -21.96
CA THR A 245 -16.31 -11.46 -22.59
C THR A 245 -16.46 -12.97 -22.62
N ILE A 246 -15.59 -13.62 -23.36
CA ILE A 246 -15.50 -15.09 -23.43
C ILE A 246 -14.06 -15.48 -23.08
N ILE A 247 -13.89 -16.21 -21.99
CA ILE A 247 -12.57 -16.71 -21.60
C ILE A 247 -12.01 -17.63 -22.68
N GLY A 248 -10.76 -17.39 -23.12
CA GLY A 248 -10.13 -18.24 -24.13
C GLY A 248 -10.75 -18.16 -25.52
N GLU A 249 -11.38 -17.03 -25.88
CA GLU A 249 -12.08 -16.81 -27.16
C GLU A 249 -11.29 -17.31 -28.36
N GLY A 250 -11.89 -18.20 -29.14
CA GLY A 250 -11.30 -18.80 -30.35
C GLY A 250 -10.42 -20.03 -30.11
N SER A 251 -10.10 -20.39 -28.86
CA SER A 251 -9.32 -21.59 -28.55
C SER A 251 -10.20 -22.87 -28.45
N LYS A 252 -9.59 -24.02 -28.51
CA LYS A 252 -10.23 -25.32 -28.31
C LYS A 252 -11.00 -25.41 -26.98
N TYR A 253 -10.54 -24.68 -25.95
CA TYR A 253 -11.10 -24.72 -24.62
C TYR A 253 -11.87 -23.43 -24.27
N GLU A 254 -12.36 -22.71 -25.29
CA GLU A 254 -13.19 -21.53 -25.14
C GLU A 254 -14.33 -21.77 -24.15
N ASN A 255 -14.61 -20.76 -23.30
CA ASN A 255 -15.67 -20.79 -22.30
C ASN A 255 -15.57 -21.93 -21.27
N THR A 256 -14.35 -22.40 -20.98
CA THR A 256 -14.09 -23.40 -19.94
C THR A 256 -13.04 -22.92 -18.94
N ASN A 257 -13.04 -23.48 -17.74
CA ASN A 257 -12.03 -23.17 -16.73
C ASN A 257 -10.63 -23.77 -17.06
N ILE A 258 -10.53 -24.71 -18.01
CA ILE A 258 -9.26 -25.28 -18.44
C ILE A 258 -8.30 -24.20 -18.92
N VAL A 259 -8.80 -23.25 -19.70
CA VAL A 259 -7.99 -22.16 -20.29
C VAL A 259 -7.70 -21.04 -19.30
N HIS A 260 -8.25 -21.10 -18.08
CA HIS A 260 -7.99 -20.06 -17.08
C HIS A 260 -6.50 -19.98 -16.71
N GLY A 261 -5.86 -21.09 -16.36
CA GLY A 261 -4.47 -21.11 -15.88
C GLY A 261 -3.56 -22.14 -16.56
N LYS A 262 -4.03 -22.84 -17.59
CA LYS A 262 -3.24 -23.85 -18.32
C LYS A 262 -2.82 -23.29 -19.68
N PRO A 263 -1.51 -23.31 -20.04
CA PRO A 263 -1.03 -22.97 -21.37
C PRO A 263 -1.74 -23.78 -22.46
N LEU A 264 -1.95 -23.18 -23.63
CA LEU A 264 -2.56 -23.86 -24.77
C LEU A 264 -1.62 -24.90 -25.37
N GLU A 265 -2.21 -25.91 -26.04
CA GLU A 265 -1.48 -26.90 -26.80
C GLU A 265 -0.92 -26.28 -28.09
N SER A 266 0.23 -26.77 -28.58
CA SER A 266 0.88 -26.23 -29.78
C SER A 266 -0.01 -26.24 -31.03
N GLU A 267 -0.86 -27.27 -31.16
CA GLU A 267 -1.83 -27.36 -32.26
C GLU A 267 -2.89 -26.27 -32.17
N ASP A 268 -3.38 -25.97 -30.96
CA ASP A 268 -4.38 -24.94 -30.73
C ASP A 268 -3.79 -23.54 -31.03
N ILE A 269 -2.54 -23.28 -30.61
CA ILE A 269 -1.80 -22.06 -30.95
C ILE A 269 -1.67 -21.88 -32.48
N LEU A 270 -1.33 -22.97 -33.19
CA LEU A 270 -1.23 -22.94 -34.67
C LEU A 270 -2.58 -22.62 -35.29
N ASN A 271 -3.64 -23.25 -34.82
CA ASN A 271 -5.00 -23.02 -35.29
C ASN A 271 -5.45 -21.55 -35.08
N LEU A 272 -5.14 -20.97 -33.92
CA LEU A 272 -5.39 -19.56 -33.64
C LEU A 272 -4.62 -18.65 -34.60
N LYS A 273 -3.32 -18.89 -34.81
CA LYS A 273 -2.52 -18.09 -35.77
C LYS A 273 -3.09 -18.15 -37.17
N ASN A 274 -3.49 -19.34 -37.63
CA ASN A 274 -4.11 -19.51 -38.94
C ASN A 274 -5.46 -18.77 -39.05
N SER A 275 -6.31 -18.87 -38.01
CA SER A 275 -7.62 -18.19 -37.99
C SER A 275 -7.51 -16.66 -37.93
N PHE A 276 -6.42 -16.17 -37.36
CA PHE A 276 -6.11 -14.73 -37.30
C PHE A 276 -5.31 -14.23 -38.51
N GLU A 277 -4.99 -15.13 -39.45
CA GLU A 277 -4.16 -14.81 -40.63
C GLU A 277 -2.78 -14.22 -40.25
N LEU A 278 -2.19 -14.74 -39.18
CA LEU A 278 -0.89 -14.31 -38.67
C LEU A 278 0.22 -15.31 -39.02
N PRO A 279 1.49 -14.87 -39.13
CA PRO A 279 2.62 -15.77 -39.30
C PRO A 279 2.72 -16.83 -38.20
N VAL A 280 3.15 -18.03 -38.58
CA VAL A 280 3.37 -19.14 -37.63
C VAL A 280 4.53 -18.83 -36.67
N GLU A 281 5.53 -18.06 -37.12
CA GLU A 281 6.66 -17.64 -36.31
C GLU A 281 6.20 -16.90 -35.04
N PRO A 282 6.64 -17.34 -33.84
CA PRO A 282 6.25 -16.70 -32.58
C PRO A 282 6.86 -15.30 -32.43
N PHE A 283 6.22 -14.47 -31.64
CA PHE A 283 6.61 -13.08 -31.36
C PHE A 283 6.68 -12.18 -32.59
N THR A 284 5.79 -12.39 -33.53
CA THR A 284 5.72 -11.58 -34.76
C THR A 284 4.71 -10.44 -34.61
N ALA A 285 5.17 -9.20 -34.76
CA ALA A 285 4.34 -8.01 -34.92
C ALA A 285 4.85 -7.23 -36.14
N SER A 286 4.01 -7.00 -37.14
CA SER A 286 4.46 -6.28 -38.33
C SER A 286 4.64 -4.80 -38.05
N ALA A 287 5.57 -4.16 -38.79
CA ALA A 287 5.84 -2.72 -38.64
C ALA A 287 4.60 -1.88 -38.94
N GLU A 288 3.75 -2.34 -39.86
CA GLU A 288 2.51 -1.64 -40.24
C GLU A 288 1.50 -1.68 -39.08
N VAL A 289 1.37 -2.81 -38.38
CA VAL A 289 0.48 -2.96 -37.21
C VAL A 289 0.96 -2.06 -36.07
N LEU A 290 2.26 -2.07 -35.75
CA LEU A 290 2.85 -1.20 -34.74
C LEU A 290 2.66 0.27 -35.09
N SER A 291 2.94 0.68 -36.35
CA SER A 291 2.76 2.05 -36.78
C SER A 291 1.30 2.50 -36.72
N PHE A 292 0.35 1.63 -37.09
CA PHE A 292 -1.07 1.94 -36.99
C PHE A 292 -1.49 2.19 -35.52
N TRP A 293 -1.01 1.38 -34.59
CA TRP A 293 -1.28 1.53 -33.16
C TRP A 293 -0.65 2.83 -32.60
N HIS A 294 0.65 3.04 -32.87
CA HIS A 294 1.38 4.23 -32.42
C HIS A 294 0.76 5.53 -32.92
N ASN A 295 0.35 5.56 -34.22
CA ASN A 295 -0.28 6.73 -34.80
C ASN A 295 -1.61 7.11 -34.12
N GLN A 296 -2.37 6.12 -33.62
CA GLN A 296 -3.60 6.40 -32.85
C GLN A 296 -3.28 7.08 -31.53
N ILE A 297 -2.22 6.65 -30.83
CA ILE A 297 -1.77 7.27 -29.58
C ILE A 297 -1.26 8.69 -29.88
N GLU A 298 -0.31 8.82 -30.79
CA GLU A 298 0.40 10.07 -31.06
C GLU A 298 -0.54 11.17 -31.56
N SER A 299 -1.46 10.84 -32.47
CA SER A 299 -2.47 11.80 -32.97
C SER A 299 -3.40 12.33 -31.86
N ARG A 300 -3.62 11.56 -30.82
CA ARG A 300 -4.48 11.94 -29.68
C ARG A 300 -3.75 12.80 -28.66
N ILE A 301 -2.47 12.51 -28.38
CA ILE A 301 -1.80 13.04 -27.20
C ILE A 301 -0.78 14.15 -27.48
N SER A 302 -0.13 14.20 -28.67
CA SER A 302 1.07 15.01 -28.84
C SER A 302 0.81 16.49 -28.54
N LYS A 303 -0.24 17.09 -29.09
CA LYS A 303 -0.59 18.49 -28.83
C LYS A 303 -0.92 18.72 -27.34
N ILE A 304 -1.69 17.84 -26.71
CA ILE A 304 -2.12 17.97 -25.31
C ILE A 304 -0.91 17.86 -24.37
N TYR A 305 0.00 16.94 -24.66
CA TYR A 305 1.23 16.74 -23.90
C TYR A 305 2.15 17.98 -23.97
N ASP A 306 2.37 18.51 -25.17
CA ASP A 306 3.23 19.68 -25.39
C ASP A 306 2.64 20.94 -24.73
N GLU A 307 1.34 21.17 -24.89
CA GLU A 307 0.62 22.27 -24.23
C GLU A 307 0.71 22.16 -22.72
N TRP A 308 0.48 20.97 -22.14
CA TRP A 308 0.53 20.74 -20.70
C TRP A 308 1.93 21.01 -20.13
N ASN A 309 2.99 20.53 -20.81
CA ASN A 309 4.38 20.78 -20.36
C ASN A 309 4.74 22.27 -20.43
N SER A 310 4.34 22.96 -21.50
CA SER A 310 4.54 24.40 -21.64
C SER A 310 3.84 25.17 -20.51
N ASP A 311 2.61 24.79 -20.20
CA ASP A 311 1.84 25.39 -19.11
C ASP A 311 2.46 25.12 -17.73
N LYS A 312 2.84 23.87 -17.47
CA LYS A 312 3.52 23.51 -16.22
C LYS A 312 4.73 24.42 -15.98
N ILE A 313 5.57 24.59 -17.00
CA ILE A 313 6.78 25.43 -16.90
C ILE A 313 6.40 26.89 -16.72
N THR A 314 5.51 27.43 -17.54
CA THR A 314 5.15 28.84 -17.54
C THR A 314 4.47 29.24 -16.23
N ILE A 315 3.49 28.44 -15.79
CA ILE A 315 2.73 28.73 -14.58
C ILE A 315 3.59 28.56 -13.33
N SER A 316 4.47 27.52 -13.29
CA SER A 316 5.41 27.34 -12.17
C SER A 316 6.41 28.49 -12.01
N ASN A 317 6.72 29.21 -13.09
CA ASN A 317 7.61 30.36 -13.02
C ASN A 317 6.94 31.61 -12.42
N ILE A 318 5.63 31.75 -12.48
CA ILE A 318 4.87 32.90 -11.99
C ILE A 318 4.08 32.61 -10.70
N ASN A 319 3.83 31.33 -10.39
CA ASN A 319 3.05 30.91 -9.22
C ASN A 319 3.86 29.97 -8.33
N LYS A 320 4.20 30.44 -7.12
CA LYS A 320 5.03 29.70 -6.16
C LYS A 320 4.35 28.45 -5.60
N ASP A 321 3.03 28.47 -5.43
CA ASP A 321 2.27 27.35 -4.88
C ASP A 321 2.17 26.23 -5.89
N ILE A 322 1.96 26.56 -7.17
CA ILE A 322 2.02 25.60 -8.28
C ILE A 322 3.42 25.01 -8.42
N LYS A 323 4.46 25.85 -8.35
CA LYS A 323 5.85 25.37 -8.35
C LYS A 323 6.11 24.38 -7.21
N TYR A 324 5.67 24.71 -6.00
CA TYR A 324 5.81 23.84 -4.84
C TYR A 324 5.07 22.52 -5.02
N MET A 325 3.85 22.56 -5.58
CA MET A 325 3.07 21.37 -5.88
C MET A 325 3.81 20.44 -6.88
N PHE A 326 4.32 20.99 -7.99
CA PHE A 326 5.02 20.18 -8.98
C PHE A 326 6.39 19.69 -8.49
N ASN A 327 7.12 20.46 -7.70
CA ASN A 327 8.35 19.97 -7.07
C ASN A 327 8.08 18.73 -6.19
N ASN A 328 6.99 18.77 -5.38
CA ASN A 328 6.59 17.60 -4.59
C ASN A 328 6.24 16.40 -5.46
N ILE A 329 5.58 16.63 -6.60
CA ILE A 329 5.21 15.58 -7.56
C ILE A 329 6.45 15.00 -8.26
N ASP A 330 7.36 15.84 -8.75
CA ASP A 330 8.50 15.44 -9.58
C ASP A 330 9.60 14.76 -8.75
N ASP A 331 9.91 15.30 -7.57
CA ASP A 331 11.03 14.83 -6.75
C ASP A 331 10.66 13.62 -5.89
N ASN A 332 9.37 13.32 -5.74
CA ASN A 332 8.86 12.33 -4.78
C ASN A 332 9.51 12.47 -3.39
N GLU A 333 10.05 13.65 -3.14
CA GLU A 333 10.65 14.04 -1.87
C GLU A 333 9.73 15.07 -1.22
N LEU A 334 8.91 14.61 -0.29
CA LEU A 334 8.21 15.50 0.61
C LEU A 334 9.26 16.22 1.46
N CYS A 335 9.72 17.37 0.99
CA CYS A 335 10.48 18.29 1.78
C CYS A 335 9.59 18.92 2.87
N ILE A 336 9.08 18.09 3.78
CA ILE A 336 8.50 18.61 5.02
C ILE A 336 9.69 19.02 5.88
N ASN A 337 9.89 20.31 6.03
CA ASN A 337 10.90 20.84 6.95
C ASN A 337 10.42 20.61 8.40
N TYR A 338 10.53 19.34 8.83
CA TYR A 338 10.19 18.90 10.17
C TYR A 338 11.44 19.02 11.05
N ASN A 339 11.39 19.93 12.01
CA ASN A 339 12.45 20.09 12.98
C ASN A 339 11.94 19.63 14.35
N LEU A 340 12.77 18.88 15.06
CA LEU A 340 12.49 18.43 16.44
C LEU A 340 12.26 19.62 17.39
N THR A 341 12.82 20.79 17.07
CA THR A 341 12.65 22.04 17.81
C THR A 341 11.27 22.70 17.63
N ASP A 342 10.43 22.20 16.73
CA ASP A 342 9.04 22.67 16.59
C ASP A 342 8.16 22.29 17.80
N PHE A 343 8.70 21.44 18.70
CA PHE A 343 8.08 21.04 19.94
C PHE A 343 8.91 21.49 21.15
N GLU A 344 8.30 22.28 22.03
CA GLU A 344 8.81 22.49 23.37
C GLU A 344 8.31 21.34 24.27
N VAL A 345 9.22 20.47 24.68
CA VAL A 345 8.92 19.37 25.59
C VAL A 345 9.22 19.78 27.02
N SER A 346 8.19 20.04 27.81
CA SER A 346 8.33 20.30 29.25
C SER A 346 8.92 19.09 29.99
N ASP A 347 9.72 19.35 31.01
CA ASP A 347 10.21 18.28 31.90
C ASP A 347 9.09 17.66 32.76
N GLU A 348 7.97 18.39 32.94
CA GLU A 348 6.77 17.89 33.62
C GLU A 348 5.80 17.16 32.70
N TYR A 349 6.22 16.84 31.44
CA TYR A 349 5.38 16.16 30.49
C TYR A 349 4.80 14.85 31.07
N ASN A 350 3.48 14.68 31.02
CA ASN A 350 2.75 13.50 31.44
C ASN A 350 1.38 13.46 30.73
N GLU A 351 1.38 13.07 29.47
CA GLU A 351 0.18 13.04 28.63
C GLU A 351 -0.07 11.66 28.03
N ASP A 352 -1.30 11.41 27.59
CA ASP A 352 -1.59 10.24 26.74
C ASP A 352 -0.81 10.36 25.42
N LEU A 353 -0.04 9.34 25.09
CA LEU A 353 0.85 9.41 23.94
C LEU A 353 0.09 9.59 22.61
N ARG A 354 -1.18 9.15 22.54
CA ARG A 354 -2.05 9.39 21.36
C ARG A 354 -2.37 10.88 21.17
N ASP A 355 -2.64 11.61 22.28
CA ASP A 355 -2.91 13.05 22.21
C ASP A 355 -1.67 13.80 21.73
N THR A 356 -0.49 13.39 22.20
CA THR A 356 0.79 13.91 21.72
C THR A 356 1.01 13.57 20.24
N ASN A 357 0.72 12.34 19.82
CA ASN A 357 0.79 11.93 18.42
C ASN A 357 -0.08 12.84 17.52
N GLN A 358 -1.30 13.17 17.96
CA GLN A 358 -2.16 14.11 17.24
C GLN A 358 -1.52 15.49 17.10
N LYS A 359 -0.89 16.00 18.16
CA LYS A 359 -0.19 17.31 18.11
C LYS A 359 0.94 17.27 17.09
N VAL A 360 1.75 16.18 17.06
CA VAL A 360 2.85 16.00 16.10
C VAL A 360 2.33 15.95 14.68
N MET A 361 1.34 15.09 14.41
CA MET A 361 0.71 14.99 13.08
C MET A 361 0.15 16.32 12.59
N ASN A 362 -0.45 17.12 13.49
CA ASN A 362 -0.98 18.44 13.15
C ASN A 362 0.10 19.46 12.82
N ILE A 363 1.29 19.38 13.40
CA ILE A 363 2.43 20.20 12.99
C ILE A 363 2.89 19.81 11.58
N ILE A 364 2.99 18.50 11.30
CA ILE A 364 3.34 18.02 9.97
C ILE A 364 2.30 18.49 8.93
N ALA A 365 1.02 18.36 9.25
CA ALA A 365 -0.08 18.77 8.37
C ALA A 365 -0.07 20.28 8.07
N ARG A 366 0.30 21.12 9.04
CA ARG A 366 0.45 22.57 8.80
C ARG A 366 1.63 22.91 7.88
N LYS A 367 2.67 22.07 7.86
CA LYS A 367 3.86 22.31 7.04
C LYS A 367 3.72 21.80 5.61
N SER A 368 2.79 20.88 5.35
CA SER A 368 2.59 20.31 4.01
C SER A 368 1.12 20.02 3.70
N PRO A 369 0.58 20.55 2.60
CA PRO A 369 -0.74 20.18 2.13
C PRO A 369 -0.81 18.74 1.61
N PHE A 370 0.33 18.10 1.33
CA PHE A 370 0.39 16.74 0.78
C PHE A 370 0.37 15.64 1.85
N PHE A 371 0.29 16.01 3.14
CA PHE A 371 0.10 15.09 4.24
C PHE A 371 -1.39 15.00 4.60
N LEU A 372 -2.00 13.85 4.30
CA LEU A 372 -3.42 13.62 4.51
C LEU A 372 -3.69 12.13 4.78
N GLY A 373 -4.85 11.83 5.34
CA GLY A 373 -5.21 10.45 5.66
C GLY A 373 -6.46 10.39 6.54
N GLY A 374 -6.64 9.30 7.24
CA GLY A 374 -7.82 9.13 8.07
C GLY A 374 -7.79 7.87 8.92
N SER A 375 -8.95 7.47 9.38
CA SER A 375 -9.14 6.34 10.26
C SER A 375 -10.26 5.43 9.74
N ALA A 376 -10.20 4.16 10.12
CA ALA A 376 -11.31 3.22 9.94
C ALA A 376 -12.40 3.46 11.00
N ASP A 377 -13.04 4.63 10.95
CA ASP A 377 -14.11 5.10 11.87
C ASP A 377 -13.69 5.26 13.35
N LEU A 378 -12.40 5.43 13.61
CA LEU A 378 -11.84 5.48 14.97
C LEU A 378 -11.05 6.77 15.26
N SER A 379 -11.19 7.84 14.46
CA SER A 379 -10.34 9.04 14.56
C SER A 379 -10.36 9.70 15.94
N SER A 380 -11.50 9.69 16.64
CA SER A 380 -11.64 10.22 18.00
C SER A 380 -10.86 9.38 19.04
N SER A 381 -10.79 8.06 18.84
CA SER A 381 -10.10 7.13 19.73
C SER A 381 -8.61 7.01 19.41
N THR A 382 -8.24 7.02 18.13
CA THR A 382 -6.86 6.94 17.68
C THR A 382 -6.13 8.28 17.74
N LYS A 383 -6.89 9.39 17.90
CA LYS A 383 -6.33 10.75 17.92
C LYS A 383 -5.49 11.07 16.68
N THR A 384 -6.08 10.82 15.49
CA THR A 384 -5.39 11.03 14.21
C THR A 384 -6.09 12.04 13.31
N PHE A 385 -6.95 12.89 13.88
CA PHE A 385 -7.68 13.92 13.16
C PHE A 385 -6.83 15.19 12.97
N ILE A 386 -6.81 15.74 11.76
CA ILE A 386 -6.18 17.03 11.45
C ILE A 386 -7.14 18.12 11.91
N ILE A 387 -6.75 18.81 13.00
CA ILE A 387 -7.58 19.82 13.67
C ILE A 387 -7.68 21.07 12.79
N GLY A 388 -8.89 21.59 12.67
CA GLY A 388 -9.20 22.78 11.86
C GLY A 388 -9.64 22.46 10.43
N GLU A 389 -9.71 21.17 10.08
CA GLU A 389 -10.26 20.69 8.82
C GLU A 389 -11.43 19.73 9.08
N ASP A 390 -12.38 19.66 8.15
CA ASP A 390 -13.49 18.71 8.20
C ASP A 390 -13.14 17.35 7.59
N PHE A 391 -14.11 16.47 7.47
CA PHE A 391 -13.99 15.25 6.68
C PHE A 391 -14.05 15.57 5.19
N MET A 392 -13.13 14.97 4.44
CA MET A 392 -13.11 15.04 2.98
C MET A 392 -14.42 14.51 2.40
N SER A 393 -15.00 15.27 1.49
CA SER A 393 -16.22 14.89 0.74
C SER A 393 -16.16 15.39 -0.70
N TYR A 394 -17.18 15.11 -1.48
CA TYR A 394 -17.32 15.68 -2.82
C TYR A 394 -17.37 17.22 -2.78
N GLU A 395 -18.11 17.80 -1.80
CA GLU A 395 -18.23 19.25 -1.62
C GLU A 395 -17.00 19.90 -0.96
N LYS A 396 -16.24 19.10 -0.20
CA LYS A 396 -15.03 19.52 0.52
C LYS A 396 -13.81 18.68 0.11
N PRO A 397 -13.39 18.74 -1.16
CA PRO A 397 -12.37 17.85 -1.70
C PRO A 397 -10.94 18.16 -1.20
N LEU A 398 -10.73 19.30 -0.57
CA LEU A 398 -9.42 19.72 -0.04
C LEU A 398 -9.25 19.49 1.45
N ASP A 399 -10.31 19.07 2.16
CA ASP A 399 -10.17 18.63 3.55
C ASP A 399 -9.40 17.31 3.60
N ARG A 400 -8.52 17.18 4.59
CA ARG A 400 -7.50 16.13 4.60
C ARG A 400 -7.79 14.97 5.55
N ASN A 401 -8.93 15.01 6.24
CA ASN A 401 -9.41 13.90 7.05
C ASN A 401 -10.30 12.99 6.18
N ILE A 402 -9.79 11.83 5.77
CA ILE A 402 -10.50 10.91 4.88
C ILE A 402 -11.41 9.99 5.72
N PRO A 403 -12.74 10.02 5.50
CA PRO A 403 -13.69 9.18 6.26
C PRO A 403 -13.79 7.78 5.64
N PHE A 404 -12.83 6.90 5.95
CA PHE A 404 -12.83 5.54 5.38
C PHE A 404 -14.02 4.69 5.87
N GLY A 405 -14.59 4.98 7.05
CA GLY A 405 -15.57 4.11 7.71
C GLY A 405 -14.90 2.83 8.21
N VAL A 406 -15.68 1.86 8.70
CA VAL A 406 -15.18 0.56 9.18
C VAL A 406 -14.77 -0.29 7.97
N ARG A 407 -13.62 0.02 7.38
CA ARG A 407 -13.06 -0.57 6.15
C ARG A 407 -11.54 -0.57 6.18
N GLU A 408 -10.94 -1.27 7.14
CA GLU A 408 -9.48 -1.30 7.32
C GLU A 408 -8.76 -1.76 6.06
N HIS A 409 -9.24 -2.83 5.43
CA HIS A 409 -8.58 -3.42 4.27
C HIS A 409 -8.58 -2.46 3.07
N ALA A 410 -9.73 -1.88 2.74
CA ALA A 410 -9.80 -0.88 1.67
C ALA A 410 -9.06 0.41 2.03
N MET A 411 -9.08 0.86 3.29
CA MET A 411 -8.27 1.98 3.75
C MET A 411 -6.81 1.79 3.33
N GLY A 412 -6.22 0.64 3.64
CA GLY A 412 -4.82 0.36 3.23
C GLY A 412 -4.62 0.35 1.73
N GLY A 413 -5.52 -0.29 0.97
CA GLY A 413 -5.44 -0.31 -0.50
C GLY A 413 -5.61 1.07 -1.15
N ILE A 414 -6.53 1.90 -0.63
CA ILE A 414 -6.75 3.28 -1.09
C ILE A 414 -5.51 4.14 -0.78
N LEU A 415 -4.96 4.02 0.44
CA LEU A 415 -3.72 4.72 0.80
C LEU A 415 -2.54 4.32 -0.09
N ASN A 416 -2.43 3.05 -0.47
CA ASN A 416 -1.42 2.60 -1.44
C ASN A 416 -1.60 3.32 -2.79
N GLY A 417 -2.84 3.40 -3.29
CA GLY A 417 -3.15 4.12 -4.52
C GLY A 417 -2.81 5.62 -4.46
N MET A 418 -3.09 6.26 -3.33
CA MET A 418 -2.74 7.67 -3.10
C MET A 418 -1.21 7.86 -3.01
N ALA A 419 -0.50 6.96 -2.36
CA ALA A 419 0.97 6.99 -2.27
C ALA A 419 1.64 6.78 -3.64
N LEU A 420 1.06 5.95 -4.52
CA LEU A 420 1.47 5.79 -5.92
C LEU A 420 1.32 7.09 -6.74
N CYS A 421 0.52 8.04 -6.25
CA CYS A 421 0.36 9.39 -6.80
C CYS A 421 1.15 10.45 -6.01
N ASN A 422 2.20 10.07 -5.29
CA ASN A 422 3.12 10.97 -4.58
C ASN A 422 2.47 11.80 -3.45
N LEU A 423 1.41 11.29 -2.81
CA LEU A 423 0.88 11.82 -1.56
C LEU A 423 1.52 11.12 -0.36
N LYS A 424 1.81 11.87 0.71
CA LYS A 424 2.25 11.32 1.99
C LYS A 424 1.03 11.05 2.84
N VAL A 425 0.73 9.78 3.02
CA VAL A 425 -0.55 9.38 3.58
C VAL A 425 -0.40 8.69 4.94
N PHE A 426 -1.46 8.78 5.74
CA PHE A 426 -1.59 8.00 6.97
C PHE A 426 -2.95 7.31 7.05
N GLY A 427 -2.96 6.13 7.68
CA GLY A 427 -4.19 5.42 8.03
C GLY A 427 -4.12 4.90 9.45
N SER A 428 -5.22 4.98 10.20
CA SER A 428 -5.21 4.60 11.59
C SER A 428 -6.35 3.66 11.98
N THR A 429 -6.03 2.76 12.91
CA THR A 429 -6.96 1.87 13.60
C THR A 429 -6.31 1.37 14.91
N PHE A 430 -6.98 0.47 15.64
CA PHE A 430 -6.35 -0.19 16.79
C PHE A 430 -5.36 -1.27 16.31
N LEU A 431 -4.33 -1.53 17.11
CA LEU A 431 -3.28 -2.47 16.72
C LEU A 431 -3.83 -3.88 16.43
N THR A 432 -4.81 -4.35 17.20
CA THR A 432 -5.45 -5.65 16.97
C THR A 432 -6.12 -5.72 15.57
N PHE A 433 -6.66 -4.60 15.06
CA PHE A 433 -7.30 -4.55 13.75
C PHE A 433 -6.31 -4.38 12.58
N SER A 434 -5.01 -4.36 12.87
CA SER A 434 -3.98 -4.53 11.82
C SER A 434 -4.15 -5.86 11.07
N ASP A 435 -4.80 -6.85 11.67
CA ASP A 435 -5.12 -8.14 11.04
C ASP A 435 -6.01 -7.98 9.82
N TYR A 436 -7.00 -7.07 9.85
CA TYR A 436 -7.83 -6.75 8.67
C TYR A 436 -7.06 -5.98 7.60
N LEU A 437 -6.08 -5.17 8.01
CA LEU A 437 -5.30 -4.28 7.14
C LEU A 437 -4.08 -4.98 6.53
N LYS A 438 -3.61 -6.07 7.12
CA LYS A 438 -2.33 -6.72 6.84
C LYS A 438 -2.08 -7.03 5.35
N PRO A 439 -3.04 -7.52 4.54
CA PRO A 439 -2.79 -7.76 3.12
C PRO A 439 -2.42 -6.48 2.36
N ALA A 440 -3.06 -5.35 2.67
CA ALA A 440 -2.75 -4.07 2.06
C ALA A 440 -1.39 -3.51 2.54
N ILE A 441 -1.03 -3.69 3.83
CA ILE A 441 0.31 -3.36 4.36
C ILE A 441 1.39 -4.15 3.62
N ARG A 442 1.15 -5.43 3.38
CA ARG A 442 2.08 -6.28 2.61
C ARG A 442 2.28 -5.73 1.20
N MET A 443 1.23 -5.23 0.56
CA MET A 443 1.33 -4.63 -0.79
C MET A 443 2.08 -3.29 -0.77
N SER A 444 1.92 -2.45 0.26
CA SER A 444 2.74 -1.24 0.38
C SER A 444 4.22 -1.57 0.59
N ALA A 445 4.52 -2.61 1.37
CA ALA A 445 5.89 -3.06 1.61
C ALA A 445 6.55 -3.67 0.36
N LEU A 446 5.78 -4.44 -0.42
CA LEU A 446 6.22 -5.02 -1.69
C LEU A 446 6.57 -3.92 -2.71
N GLN A 447 5.77 -2.85 -2.76
CA GLN A 447 5.93 -1.74 -3.70
C GLN A 447 6.84 -0.63 -3.16
N ASN A 448 7.29 -0.75 -1.92
CA ASN A 448 8.08 0.26 -1.20
C ASN A 448 7.38 1.63 -1.17
N LEU A 449 6.11 1.67 -0.75
CA LEU A 449 5.29 2.89 -0.71
C LEU A 449 5.36 3.56 0.66
N PRO A 450 5.52 4.90 0.73
CA PRO A 450 5.69 5.64 1.98
C PRO A 450 4.35 5.89 2.70
N VAL A 451 3.64 4.82 3.04
CA VAL A 451 2.39 4.86 3.81
C VAL A 451 2.70 4.77 5.30
N ASN A 452 2.08 5.64 6.11
CA ASN A 452 2.23 5.65 7.56
C ASN A 452 0.98 5.04 8.21
N TYR A 453 1.11 3.86 8.77
CA TYR A 453 0.05 3.20 9.54
C TYR A 453 0.20 3.54 11.01
N VAL A 454 -0.78 4.24 11.57
CA VAL A 454 -0.79 4.64 13.00
C VAL A 454 -1.70 3.69 13.76
N PHE A 455 -1.12 2.85 14.57
CA PHE A 455 -1.83 1.90 15.41
C PHE A 455 -1.83 2.34 16.86
N THR A 456 -2.99 2.38 17.48
CA THR A 456 -3.13 2.68 18.90
C THR A 456 -3.64 1.47 19.68
N HIS A 457 -3.77 1.59 21.01
CA HIS A 457 -4.20 0.46 21.85
C HIS A 457 -3.20 -0.71 21.74
N ASP A 458 -1.95 -0.40 22.07
CA ASP A 458 -0.72 -1.13 21.70
C ASP A 458 -0.45 -2.40 22.53
N SER A 459 -1.21 -2.65 23.60
CA SER A 459 -0.94 -3.79 24.49
C SER A 459 -2.20 -4.29 25.21
N ILE A 460 -2.05 -5.39 25.91
CA ILE A 460 -3.09 -5.98 26.78
C ILE A 460 -3.57 -5.03 27.88
N LEU A 461 -2.81 -3.97 28.19
CA LEU A 461 -3.13 -3.00 29.25
C LEU A 461 -4.22 -1.99 28.85
N ILE A 462 -4.93 -2.21 27.75
CA ILE A 462 -6.16 -1.47 27.44
C ILE A 462 -7.34 -1.86 28.35
N GLY A 463 -7.23 -3.00 29.04
CA GLY A 463 -8.08 -3.36 30.14
C GLY A 463 -9.46 -3.91 29.75
N GLU A 464 -10.51 -3.17 30.07
CA GLU A 464 -11.91 -3.61 30.06
C GLU A 464 -12.43 -4.06 28.68
N ASP A 465 -11.86 -3.56 27.59
CA ASP A 465 -12.23 -3.94 26.22
C ASP A 465 -12.02 -5.45 25.95
N GLY A 466 -11.09 -6.08 26.70
CA GLY A 466 -10.88 -7.51 26.72
C GLY A 466 -10.17 -8.09 25.50
N PRO A 467 -10.13 -9.42 25.37
CA PRO A 467 -9.24 -10.16 24.46
C PRO A 467 -9.45 -9.85 22.98
N THR A 468 -10.64 -9.42 22.57
CA THR A 468 -10.91 -9.05 21.16
C THR A 468 -10.24 -7.75 20.72
N HIS A 469 -9.78 -6.93 21.67
CA HIS A 469 -9.14 -5.63 21.43
C HIS A 469 -7.70 -5.59 21.96
N GLN A 470 -7.29 -6.57 22.75
CA GLN A 470 -5.96 -6.68 23.35
C GLN A 470 -4.99 -7.38 22.39
N PRO A 471 -4.03 -6.67 21.76
CA PRO A 471 -3.07 -7.29 20.85
C PRO A 471 -2.08 -8.17 21.60
N VAL A 472 -1.70 -9.29 21.02
CA VAL A 472 -0.69 -10.22 21.52
C VAL A 472 0.35 -10.50 20.44
N GLU A 473 -0.07 -11.02 19.29
CA GLU A 473 0.80 -11.43 18.19
C GLU A 473 1.00 -10.34 17.11
N GLN A 474 0.26 -9.25 17.14
CA GLN A 474 0.25 -8.25 16.04
C GLN A 474 1.60 -7.58 15.82
N LEU A 475 2.36 -7.27 16.88
CA LEU A 475 3.71 -6.71 16.73
C LEU A 475 4.65 -7.68 16.00
N GLU A 476 4.64 -8.97 16.36
CA GLU A 476 5.44 -9.99 15.67
C GLU A 476 5.03 -10.13 14.20
N THR A 477 3.72 -10.20 13.95
CA THR A 477 3.21 -10.37 12.58
C THR A 477 3.51 -9.18 11.69
N LEU A 478 3.51 -7.96 12.21
CA LEU A 478 3.93 -6.76 11.48
C LEU A 478 5.44 -6.78 11.22
N ARG A 479 6.25 -7.07 12.23
CA ARG A 479 7.72 -7.17 12.12
C ARG A 479 8.19 -8.29 11.17
N SER A 480 7.34 -9.27 10.91
CA SER A 480 7.62 -10.35 9.94
C SER A 480 7.46 -9.93 8.48
N ILE A 481 6.86 -8.76 8.18
CA ILE A 481 6.66 -8.29 6.80
C ILE A 481 7.95 -7.64 6.30
N PRO A 482 8.60 -8.17 5.24
CA PRO A 482 9.78 -7.55 4.67
C PRO A 482 9.51 -6.09 4.23
N ASN A 483 10.49 -5.20 4.39
CA ASN A 483 10.43 -3.78 4.04
C ASN A 483 9.41 -2.94 4.83
N LEU A 484 8.67 -3.48 5.77
CA LEU A 484 7.90 -2.70 6.73
C LEU A 484 8.82 -2.30 7.89
N THR A 485 8.79 -1.03 8.29
CA THR A 485 9.47 -0.56 9.50
C THR A 485 8.45 -0.37 10.60
N VAL A 486 8.61 -1.06 11.73
CA VAL A 486 7.72 -0.97 12.89
C VAL A 486 8.40 -0.14 13.98
N TYR A 487 7.77 0.96 14.37
CA TYR A 487 8.21 1.83 15.45
C TYR A 487 7.26 1.71 16.63
N ARG A 488 7.80 1.58 17.84
CA ARG A 488 7.03 1.58 19.09
C ARG A 488 7.68 2.53 20.09
N PRO A 489 7.40 3.85 19.98
CA PRO A 489 7.98 4.88 20.85
C PRO A 489 7.49 4.75 22.29
N SER A 490 8.38 5.01 23.26
CA SER A 490 8.13 4.90 24.68
C SER A 490 7.77 6.23 25.36
N ASP A 491 8.05 7.34 24.72
CA ASP A 491 7.69 8.68 25.19
C ASP A 491 7.65 9.71 24.04
N ILE A 492 7.48 10.98 24.42
CA ILE A 492 7.44 12.10 23.47
C ILE A 492 8.74 12.27 22.68
N ASN A 493 9.92 12.08 23.30
CA ASN A 493 11.19 12.24 22.60
C ASN A 493 11.32 11.23 21.45
N GLU A 494 11.01 9.97 21.74
CA GLU A 494 11.04 8.92 20.72
C GLU A 494 9.95 9.13 19.66
N LEU A 495 8.74 9.55 20.05
CA LEU A 495 7.66 9.82 19.10
C LEU A 495 8.03 10.92 18.10
N LEU A 496 8.69 11.98 18.56
CA LEU A 496 9.20 13.05 17.69
C LEU A 496 10.25 12.51 16.70
N GLY A 497 11.17 11.69 17.18
CA GLY A 497 12.17 11.03 16.32
C GLY A 497 11.53 10.09 15.30
N VAL A 498 10.55 9.29 15.72
CA VAL A 498 9.80 8.36 14.84
C VAL A 498 9.12 9.08 13.69
N TRP A 499 8.41 10.18 13.95
CA TRP A 499 7.80 10.96 12.88
C TRP A 499 8.84 11.61 11.96
N GLY A 500 9.99 12.04 12.52
CA GLY A 500 11.10 12.55 11.72
C GLY A 500 11.63 11.52 10.70
N GLU A 501 11.75 10.26 11.12
CA GLU A 501 12.17 9.18 10.23
C GLU A 501 11.04 8.70 9.28
N ALA A 502 9.81 8.60 9.78
CA ALA A 502 8.66 8.17 8.98
C ALA A 502 8.36 9.11 7.81
N ILE A 503 8.52 10.42 7.99
CA ILE A 503 8.32 11.40 6.91
C ILE A 503 9.37 11.26 5.81
N LYS A 504 10.62 10.96 6.18
CA LYS A 504 11.73 10.77 5.22
C LYS A 504 11.70 9.40 4.55
N SER A 505 10.98 8.44 5.14
CA SER A 505 10.95 7.07 4.65
C SER A 505 10.40 6.98 3.23
N LYS A 506 11.04 6.15 2.41
CA LYS A 506 10.57 5.76 1.07
C LYS A 506 9.67 4.52 1.11
N GLY A 507 9.67 3.78 2.21
CA GLY A 507 8.86 2.59 2.44
C GLY A 507 7.80 2.80 3.53
N PRO A 508 6.94 1.80 3.77
CA PRO A 508 5.87 1.90 4.74
C PRO A 508 6.37 1.84 6.18
N ASN A 509 5.66 2.54 7.05
CA ASN A 509 5.93 2.57 8.48
C ASN A 509 4.68 2.18 9.27
N ALA A 510 4.84 1.36 10.30
CA ALA A 510 3.85 1.10 11.32
C ALA A 510 4.27 1.81 12.61
N ILE A 511 3.52 2.81 13.02
CA ILE A 511 3.79 3.62 14.23
C ILE A 511 2.81 3.17 15.30
N VAL A 512 3.30 2.45 16.30
CA VAL A 512 2.49 1.83 17.35
C VAL A 512 2.53 2.69 18.61
N VAL A 513 1.39 3.28 18.95
CA VAL A 513 1.27 4.33 19.97
C VAL A 513 0.46 3.82 21.16
N ALA A 514 1.03 3.93 22.35
CA ALA A 514 0.39 3.50 23.59
C ALA A 514 -0.88 4.32 23.91
N ARG A 515 -1.92 3.63 24.46
CA ARG A 515 -3.12 4.24 25.05
C ARG A 515 -2.92 4.41 26.56
N CYS A 516 -1.95 5.22 26.96
CA CYS A 516 -1.75 5.57 28.36
C CYS A 516 -0.97 6.87 28.49
N LYS A 517 -1.05 7.47 29.67
CA LYS A 517 -0.19 8.60 30.02
C LYS A 517 1.23 8.11 30.20
N LEU A 518 2.15 8.72 29.50
CA LEU A 518 3.58 8.46 29.61
C LEU A 518 4.30 9.75 30.00
N LYS A 519 5.34 9.60 30.81
CA LYS A 519 6.24 10.69 31.18
C LYS A 519 7.39 10.76 30.18
N LYS A 520 8.00 11.92 30.07
CA LYS A 520 9.32 12.03 29.46
C LYS A 520 10.31 11.23 30.29
N LEU A 521 10.99 10.27 29.68
CA LEU A 521 11.95 9.42 30.35
C LEU A 521 13.37 10.00 30.27
N ASN A 522 14.13 9.86 31.34
CA ASN A 522 15.53 10.23 31.32
C ASN A 522 16.31 9.28 30.41
N GLY A 523 17.11 9.82 29.51
CA GLY A 523 17.94 9.06 28.58
C GLY A 523 17.32 8.82 27.19
N THR A 524 16.01 9.05 27.01
CA THR A 524 15.40 9.01 25.66
C THR A 524 15.81 10.19 24.82
N GLN A 525 16.08 9.96 23.54
CA GLN A 525 16.59 10.97 22.60
C GLN A 525 15.99 10.77 21.20
N ALA A 526 15.33 11.81 20.70
CA ALA A 526 14.71 11.80 19.39
C ALA A 526 15.73 11.53 18.25
N GLN A 527 16.96 12.04 18.40
CA GLN A 527 18.03 11.91 17.41
C GLN A 527 18.55 10.47 17.27
N LEU A 528 18.40 9.66 18.32
CA LEU A 528 18.89 8.27 18.32
C LEU A 528 17.86 7.26 17.79
N VAL A 529 16.66 7.71 17.43
CA VAL A 529 15.63 6.84 16.81
C VAL A 529 16.12 6.29 15.46
N ASP A 530 16.98 7.01 14.76
CA ASP A 530 17.64 6.55 13.52
C ASP A 530 18.51 5.31 13.70
N LYS A 531 18.87 4.97 14.94
CA LYS A 531 19.61 3.74 15.29
C LYS A 531 18.69 2.53 15.51
N GLY A 532 17.39 2.75 15.68
CA GLY A 532 16.42 1.70 15.98
C GLY A 532 16.45 1.19 17.41
N ALA A 533 17.63 1.09 18.00
CA ALA A 533 17.84 0.81 19.42
C ALA A 533 19.03 1.60 19.96
N TYR A 534 18.97 2.01 21.21
CA TYR A 534 20.05 2.74 21.86
C TYR A 534 19.97 2.62 23.38
N MET A 535 21.09 2.91 24.05
CA MET A 535 21.20 2.84 25.50
C MET A 535 20.54 4.05 26.18
N VAL A 536 19.52 3.81 27.01
CA VAL A 536 18.84 4.84 27.82
C VAL A 536 19.38 4.92 29.24
N LYS A 537 19.89 3.82 29.77
CA LYS A 537 20.54 3.77 31.08
C LYS A 537 21.78 2.90 31.03
N LYS A 538 22.93 3.47 31.42
CA LYS A 538 24.19 2.75 31.53
C LYS A 538 24.32 2.04 32.89
N GLU A 539 24.94 0.89 32.87
CA GLU A 539 25.37 0.17 34.10
C GLU A 539 26.33 0.99 34.95
N LYS A 540 26.22 0.91 36.30
CA LYS A 540 27.09 1.67 37.21
C LYS A 540 28.46 1.06 37.47
N LYS A 541 28.56 -0.29 37.37
CA LYS A 541 29.80 -1.05 37.60
C LYS A 541 30.00 -2.06 36.46
N HIS A 542 30.13 -3.35 36.80
CA HIS A 542 30.14 -4.45 35.83
C HIS A 542 28.74 -4.63 35.23
N LEU A 543 28.67 -5.21 34.05
CA LEU A 543 27.41 -5.44 33.34
C LEU A 543 26.95 -6.89 33.55
N ASP A 544 25.87 -7.08 34.29
CA ASP A 544 25.29 -8.41 34.56
C ASP A 544 24.26 -8.81 33.50
N ALA A 545 23.47 -7.85 33.00
CA ALA A 545 22.48 -8.11 31.95
C ALA A 545 22.13 -6.84 31.17
N VAL A 546 21.63 -7.02 29.95
CA VAL A 546 21.02 -5.95 29.13
C VAL A 546 19.51 -6.15 29.15
N ILE A 547 18.77 -5.18 29.71
CA ILE A 547 17.30 -5.17 29.67
C ILE A 547 16.86 -4.38 28.44
N ILE A 548 16.11 -5.02 27.56
CA ILE A 548 15.62 -4.46 26.30
C ILE A 548 14.11 -4.26 26.43
N ALA A 549 13.62 -3.06 26.12
CA ALA A 549 12.18 -2.79 26.13
C ALA A 549 11.78 -1.80 25.03
N SER A 550 10.51 -1.74 24.69
CA SER A 550 9.92 -0.77 23.75
C SER A 550 8.59 -0.24 24.32
N GLY A 551 8.12 0.89 23.79
CA GLY A 551 6.82 1.43 24.19
C GLY A 551 6.69 1.68 25.68
N SER A 552 5.50 1.46 26.21
CA SER A 552 5.18 1.71 27.64
C SER A 552 6.00 0.87 28.63
N GLU A 553 6.60 -0.23 28.18
CA GLU A 553 7.39 -1.12 29.03
C GLU A 553 8.79 -0.57 29.36
N LEU A 554 9.27 0.45 28.62
CA LEU A 554 10.59 1.04 28.87
C LEU A 554 10.69 1.69 30.26
N GLU A 555 9.64 2.38 30.72
CA GLU A 555 9.61 2.94 32.10
C GLU A 555 9.74 1.82 33.14
N THR A 556 9.05 0.70 32.94
CA THR A 556 9.15 -0.48 33.81
C THR A 556 10.56 -1.07 33.79
N ALA A 557 11.19 -1.18 32.63
CA ALA A 557 12.55 -1.68 32.50
C ALA A 557 13.58 -0.82 33.25
N ILE A 558 13.43 0.51 33.19
CA ILE A 558 14.28 1.45 33.92
C ILE A 558 14.10 1.25 35.45
N LYS A 559 12.86 1.18 35.96
CA LYS A 559 12.57 0.94 37.39
C LYS A 559 13.10 -0.39 37.86
N VAL A 560 12.94 -1.46 37.08
CA VAL A 560 13.51 -2.79 37.38
C VAL A 560 15.03 -2.71 37.50
N SER A 561 15.69 -2.01 36.57
CA SER A 561 17.14 -1.78 36.66
C SER A 561 17.56 -0.99 37.90
N ASP A 562 16.77 0.02 38.32
CA ASP A 562 17.03 0.80 39.54
C ASP A 562 16.92 -0.04 40.80
N ASP A 563 15.95 -0.93 40.87
CA ASP A 563 15.77 -1.81 42.06
C ASP A 563 16.80 -2.95 42.10
N LEU A 564 17.20 -3.50 40.95
CA LEU A 564 18.29 -4.47 40.87
C LEU A 564 19.63 -3.90 41.34
N GLU A 565 19.90 -2.61 41.05
CA GLU A 565 21.10 -1.94 41.55
C GLU A 565 21.19 -1.91 43.07
N LYS A 566 20.07 -1.81 43.79
CA LYS A 566 20.02 -1.81 45.27
C LYS A 566 20.50 -3.13 45.88
N ILE A 567 20.43 -4.20 45.09
CA ILE A 567 20.90 -5.54 45.47
C ILE A 567 22.19 -5.94 44.75
N ASN A 568 22.94 -4.94 44.22
CA ASN A 568 24.22 -5.09 43.53
C ASN A 568 24.15 -5.91 42.23
N ILE A 569 23.04 -5.87 41.49
CA ILE A 569 22.90 -6.37 40.12
C ILE A 569 22.86 -5.17 39.20
N TYR A 570 23.85 -5.05 38.30
CA TYR A 570 24.03 -3.86 37.45
C TYR A 570 23.62 -4.16 36.01
N THR A 571 22.59 -3.49 35.55
CA THR A 571 22.03 -3.72 34.21
C THR A 571 22.10 -2.48 33.33
N ARG A 572 22.30 -2.70 32.06
CA ARG A 572 22.10 -1.69 31.00
C ARG A 572 20.64 -1.75 30.55
N VAL A 573 20.01 -0.59 30.30
CA VAL A 573 18.67 -0.55 29.68
C VAL A 573 18.78 0.00 28.28
N VAL A 574 18.21 -0.72 27.33
CA VAL A 574 18.16 -0.40 25.91
C VAL A 574 16.72 -0.17 25.48
N SER A 575 16.44 1.00 24.89
CA SER A 575 15.19 1.21 24.18
C SER A 575 15.30 0.60 22.77
N MET A 576 14.37 -0.27 22.44
CA MET A 576 14.23 -0.91 21.12
C MET A 576 13.05 -0.29 20.37
N VAL A 577 13.23 0.92 19.89
CA VAL A 577 12.16 1.68 19.18
C VAL A 577 11.75 0.99 17.89
N SER A 578 12.72 0.40 17.17
CA SER A 578 12.49 -0.37 15.94
C SER A 578 13.54 -1.46 15.75
N LYS A 579 13.11 -2.72 15.76
CA LYS A 579 13.99 -3.87 15.52
C LYS A 579 14.57 -3.86 14.11
N GLU A 580 13.79 -3.49 13.11
CA GLU A 580 14.17 -3.48 11.70
C GLU A 580 15.25 -2.44 11.43
N VAL A 581 15.17 -1.28 12.06
CA VAL A 581 16.18 -0.22 11.97
C VAL A 581 17.47 -0.65 12.68
N PHE A 582 17.35 -1.24 13.88
CA PHE A 582 18.50 -1.76 14.63
C PHE A 582 19.23 -2.88 13.88
N ALA A 583 18.50 -3.80 13.25
CA ALA A 583 19.08 -4.89 12.47
C ALA A 583 19.92 -4.39 11.26
N ARG A 584 19.64 -3.20 10.75
CA ARG A 584 20.42 -2.55 9.67
C ARG A 584 21.68 -1.83 10.14
N GLN A 585 21.88 -1.67 11.46
CA GLN A 585 23.09 -1.05 12.00
C GLN A 585 24.32 -1.96 11.85
N SER A 586 25.51 -1.38 11.97
CA SER A 586 26.76 -2.15 11.92
C SER A 586 26.82 -3.20 13.03
N LYS A 587 27.49 -4.30 12.77
CA LYS A 587 27.67 -5.36 13.78
C LYS A 587 28.44 -4.87 15.02
N ASP A 588 29.35 -3.91 14.84
CA ASP A 588 30.06 -3.29 15.96
C ASP A 588 29.10 -2.53 16.86
N TYR A 589 28.20 -1.70 16.31
CA TYR A 589 27.17 -1.00 17.08
C TYR A 589 26.24 -1.99 17.82
N GLN A 590 25.77 -3.02 17.12
CA GLN A 590 24.90 -4.04 17.70
C GLN A 590 25.61 -4.73 18.88
N SER A 591 26.90 -5.11 18.71
CA SER A 591 27.69 -5.81 19.72
C SER A 591 28.11 -4.91 20.91
N GLU A 592 28.33 -3.62 20.67
CA GLU A 592 28.59 -2.64 21.72
C GLU A 592 27.34 -2.45 22.60
N LEU A 593 26.17 -2.36 21.96
CA LEU A 593 24.90 -2.15 22.66
C LEU A 593 24.46 -3.40 23.42
N ILE A 594 24.54 -4.57 22.80
CA ILE A 594 24.14 -5.88 23.34
C ILE A 594 25.33 -6.86 23.16
N PRO A 595 26.30 -6.88 24.11
CA PRO A 595 27.45 -7.75 24.01
C PRO A 595 27.06 -9.24 24.07
N SER A 596 27.61 -10.06 23.18
CA SER A 596 27.24 -11.48 23.02
C SER A 596 27.48 -12.36 24.25
N HIS A 597 28.37 -11.95 25.15
CA HIS A 597 28.70 -12.68 26.40
C HIS A 597 27.86 -12.24 27.60
N ILE A 598 26.99 -11.25 27.43
CA ILE A 598 26.10 -10.72 28.46
C ILE A 598 24.68 -11.22 28.19
N LEU A 599 23.92 -11.53 29.22
CA LEU A 599 22.52 -11.97 29.13
C LEU A 599 21.63 -10.84 28.65
N PRO A 600 20.99 -10.94 27.44
CA PRO A 600 19.92 -10.04 27.06
C PRO A 600 18.57 -10.54 27.59
N ILE A 601 17.79 -9.63 28.20
CA ILE A 601 16.44 -9.89 28.70
C ILE A 601 15.49 -8.90 28.00
N ALA A 602 14.44 -9.40 27.36
CA ALA A 602 13.44 -8.54 26.71
C ALA A 602 12.17 -8.42 27.58
N ILE A 603 11.62 -7.20 27.65
CA ILE A 603 10.34 -6.91 28.29
C ILE A 603 9.44 -6.22 27.28
N GLU A 604 8.47 -6.93 26.73
CA GLU A 604 7.47 -6.38 25.81
C GLU A 604 6.16 -7.17 25.93
N PHE A 605 5.03 -6.49 26.15
CA PHE A 605 3.72 -7.12 26.32
C PHE A 605 3.11 -7.57 24.99
N SER A 606 3.91 -8.32 24.25
CA SER A 606 3.56 -9.07 23.05
C SER A 606 4.02 -10.52 23.19
N THR A 607 3.79 -11.34 22.16
CA THR A 607 4.26 -12.74 22.17
C THR A 607 5.76 -12.85 22.42
N SER A 608 6.15 -13.81 23.26
CA SER A 608 7.57 -14.07 23.55
C SER A 608 8.40 -14.51 22.33
N ASN A 609 7.77 -14.79 21.17
CA ASN A 609 8.50 -15.10 19.95
C ASN A 609 9.18 -13.87 19.36
N ASN A 610 8.68 -12.67 19.69
CA ASN A 610 9.08 -11.41 19.06
C ASN A 610 10.56 -11.03 19.25
N TYR A 611 11.25 -11.59 20.26
CA TYR A 611 12.68 -11.32 20.54
C TYR A 611 13.57 -12.57 20.49
N THR A 612 13.11 -13.67 19.92
CA THR A 612 13.88 -14.92 19.85
C THR A 612 15.10 -14.86 18.93
N ASP A 613 15.20 -13.84 18.11
CA ASP A 613 16.38 -13.49 17.30
C ASP A 613 17.49 -12.78 18.11
N ILE A 614 17.16 -12.27 19.31
CA ILE A 614 18.09 -11.56 20.19
C ILE A 614 18.42 -12.39 21.42
N THR A 615 17.43 -13.09 22.00
CA THR A 615 17.59 -13.86 23.24
C THR A 615 16.75 -15.13 23.26
N ALA A 616 17.09 -16.08 24.13
CA ALA A 616 16.28 -17.29 24.27
C ALA A 616 14.91 -16.98 24.90
N LYS A 617 13.85 -17.66 24.45
CA LYS A 617 12.46 -17.45 24.87
C LYS A 617 12.27 -17.39 26.40
N LYS A 618 13.05 -18.16 27.15
CA LYS A 618 13.01 -18.17 28.63
C LYS A 618 13.46 -16.85 29.27
N TYR A 619 14.14 -15.98 28.54
CA TYR A 619 14.61 -14.66 28.99
C TYR A 619 13.74 -13.52 28.43
N ILE A 620 12.51 -13.82 28.00
CA ILE A 620 11.55 -12.83 27.51
C ILE A 620 10.36 -12.75 28.47
N VAL A 621 10.10 -11.56 28.95
CA VAL A 621 8.88 -11.21 29.69
C VAL A 621 7.85 -10.73 28.68
N GLY A 622 7.06 -11.65 28.17
CA GLY A 622 6.02 -11.41 27.17
C GLY A 622 4.69 -12.04 27.57
N VAL A 623 3.70 -11.92 26.70
CA VAL A 623 2.35 -12.46 26.83
C VAL A 623 2.17 -13.54 25.77
N ASN A 624 1.79 -14.76 26.15
CA ASN A 624 1.67 -15.90 25.25
C ASN A 624 0.27 -16.54 25.25
N GLU A 625 -0.70 -15.83 25.78
CA GLU A 625 -2.13 -16.20 25.80
C GLU A 625 -2.98 -14.98 25.56
N PHE A 626 -4.22 -15.18 25.16
CA PHE A 626 -5.16 -14.06 25.02
C PHE A 626 -5.38 -13.36 26.35
N GLY A 627 -5.64 -12.04 26.28
CA GLY A 627 -5.90 -11.24 27.48
C GLY A 627 -7.28 -11.51 28.09
N TYR A 628 -7.64 -10.66 29.03
CA TYR A 628 -8.88 -10.80 29.82
C TYR A 628 -9.59 -9.45 29.93
N SER A 629 -10.93 -9.49 30.04
CA SER A 629 -11.70 -8.29 30.42
C SER A 629 -11.54 -8.03 31.92
N GLY A 630 -11.10 -6.83 32.27
CA GLY A 630 -10.89 -6.41 33.63
C GLY A 630 -10.12 -5.09 33.71
N SER A 631 -9.87 -4.59 34.91
CA SER A 631 -9.01 -3.41 35.05
C SER A 631 -7.58 -3.73 34.58
N LYS A 632 -6.81 -2.69 34.22
CA LYS A 632 -5.38 -2.87 33.90
C LYS A 632 -4.61 -3.66 34.96
N ASN A 633 -4.90 -3.43 36.24
CA ASN A 633 -4.25 -4.12 37.34
C ASN A 633 -4.63 -5.60 37.36
N ASP A 634 -5.92 -5.93 37.26
CA ASP A 634 -6.38 -7.32 37.25
C ASP A 634 -5.76 -8.11 36.10
N VAL A 635 -5.73 -7.52 34.90
CA VAL A 635 -5.14 -8.13 33.70
C VAL A 635 -3.64 -8.32 33.87
N SER A 636 -2.93 -7.32 34.37
CA SER A 636 -1.48 -7.39 34.57
C SER A 636 -1.06 -8.41 35.64
N GLU A 637 -1.83 -8.52 36.74
CA GLU A 637 -1.64 -9.55 37.76
C GLU A 637 -1.90 -10.95 37.22
N LYS A 638 -3.02 -11.12 36.52
CA LYS A 638 -3.41 -12.40 35.91
C LYS A 638 -2.37 -12.94 34.94
N LEU A 639 -1.80 -12.07 34.13
CA LEU A 639 -0.79 -12.42 33.11
C LEU A 639 0.65 -12.36 33.65
N LEU A 640 0.85 -12.06 34.93
CA LEU A 640 2.15 -11.94 35.59
C LEU A 640 3.08 -10.92 34.91
N VAL A 641 2.50 -9.80 34.47
CA VAL A 641 3.19 -8.66 33.86
C VAL A 641 3.02 -7.37 34.69
N ASN A 642 2.56 -7.46 35.92
CA ASN A 642 2.66 -6.39 36.90
C ASN A 642 4.12 -6.20 37.33
N TYR A 643 4.42 -5.05 37.94
CA TYR A 643 5.80 -4.67 38.29
C TYR A 643 6.54 -5.69 39.14
N GLU A 644 5.91 -6.17 40.19
CA GLU A 644 6.49 -7.13 41.15
C GLU A 644 6.84 -8.46 40.47
N SER A 645 5.95 -8.95 39.63
CA SER A 645 6.17 -10.18 38.85
C SER A 645 7.31 -10.02 37.85
N ILE A 646 7.39 -8.87 37.17
CA ILE A 646 8.48 -8.59 36.21
C ILE A 646 9.82 -8.52 36.95
N LEU A 647 9.91 -7.76 38.06
CA LEU A 647 11.15 -7.62 38.83
C LEU A 647 11.64 -9.00 39.32
N SER A 648 10.76 -9.79 39.91
CA SER A 648 11.08 -11.14 40.41
C SER A 648 11.55 -12.08 39.29
N ARG A 649 10.88 -12.03 38.13
CA ARG A 649 11.26 -12.84 36.94
C ARG A 649 12.63 -12.44 36.42
N VAL A 650 12.89 -11.15 36.25
CA VAL A 650 14.17 -10.62 35.72
C VAL A 650 15.31 -10.97 36.68
N GLU A 651 15.14 -10.76 38.00
CA GLU A 651 16.14 -11.16 38.99
C GLU A 651 16.45 -12.67 38.94
N LYS A 652 15.42 -13.51 38.86
CA LYS A 652 15.59 -14.97 38.74
C LYS A 652 16.31 -15.36 37.44
N MET A 653 15.99 -14.70 36.32
CA MET A 653 16.67 -14.94 35.03
C MET A 653 18.18 -14.66 35.15
N ILE A 654 18.55 -13.51 35.72
CA ILE A 654 19.96 -13.14 35.92
C ILE A 654 20.68 -14.14 36.84
N ARG A 655 20.11 -14.42 38.03
CA ARG A 655 20.72 -15.37 38.99
C ARG A 655 20.83 -16.80 38.45
N SER A 656 19.96 -17.19 37.50
CA SER A 656 20.00 -18.53 36.92
C SER A 656 20.95 -18.63 35.71
N PHE A 657 21.41 -17.50 35.20
CA PHE A 657 22.35 -17.46 34.05
C PHE A 657 23.81 -17.62 34.53
N TYR A 658 24.12 -17.03 35.68
CA TYR A 658 25.43 -17.14 36.36
C TYR A 658 25.39 -18.17 37.48
#